data_53e8afb3169ab58c32af0efbe89011e8
#
_entry.id   53e8afb3169ab58c32af0efbe89011e8
#
_cell.length_a   1.000
_cell.length_b   1.000
_cell.length_c   1.000
_cell.angle_alpha   90.00
_cell.angle_beta   90.00
_cell.angle_gamma   90.00
#
_symmetry.space_group_name_H-M   'P 1'
#
loop_
_entity.id
_entity.type
_entity.pdbx_description
1 polymer ?
#
loop_
_entity_poly.entity_id
_entity_poly.type
_entity_poly.pdbx_seq_one_letter_code
_entity_poly.pdbx_strand_id
1 'polypeptide(L)'
;MTESPKYLKPINVVDVLYEQTGNSTATDAMGMREMQVKAFKARSAQYLLLKAPPASGKSRALMFIALDKLVNQGIRKVIVAVPERAIGASFKPTDLISHGFFANWEINPRYNLCTPGSDTSKVKAFIEFLDSDERILICTHATLRFAYEGITPKDLDNTLIAIDEFHHVSADGDNKLGEVIRSIMKNSNAHVVSMTGSYFRGDNVPVLLPEDEAKFTKVTYNYYDQLNGYTYLKSLGIGYHFYRGRYYKPVDGKMISALEEILDEGRKTIIHIPSVQSAESSKQKYEEVNHIIDCLGEMEYQDPETKIMYVKSKRTGNILKVADLVNDDPRSRDQVVAYLRGVSKADDIDIIIALGMAKEGFDWPFCEHALTIGYRGSLTEIIQIIGRATRDSENKTHAQFTNLVASPDAEDNDVKVAVNNMLKAITASLLMEQVLAPNFKFKPKDKEEDDSTDEDDEANTLRIHGFKLPTSQRAKDIIESDLNDLKARILQDETMLKAMPGNLEPEVINTILIPRIIREVYPDLDDEELEAVRQHVVVDSVIKTSSTVEQGGKKFIRMADSFINVDELRIDLIEKVNPFQHAFEVISKNVTKGILKSIQDTINSIKIEMTEQEALLLWPKINDFRRETGAEPSLHAFDQKEVRMAEALVVLREAVRKKKMQ
;
A
#
# COMPACT_ATOMS: atom_id res chain seq x y z
N MET A 1 30.97 23.46 -24.05
CA MET A 1 29.61 23.12 -23.56
C MET A 1 29.68 21.66 -23.13
N THR A 2 29.92 21.39 -21.88
CA THR A 2 29.90 20.04 -21.30
C THR A 2 28.44 19.62 -21.22
N GLU A 3 28.04 18.57 -21.94
CA GLU A 3 26.71 17.97 -21.78
C GLU A 3 26.51 17.66 -20.29
N SER A 4 25.43 18.18 -19.72
CA SER A 4 25.00 17.81 -18.37
C SER A 4 24.87 16.29 -18.30
N PRO A 5 25.41 15.62 -17.30
CA PRO A 5 25.34 14.17 -17.20
C PRO A 5 23.85 13.75 -17.17
N LYS A 6 23.46 12.92 -18.14
CA LYS A 6 22.10 12.37 -18.23
C LYS A 6 21.88 11.46 -17.03
N TYR A 7 20.87 11.77 -16.23
CA TYR A 7 20.36 10.84 -15.23
C TYR A 7 19.82 9.59 -15.87
N LEU A 8 20.05 8.44 -15.29
CA LEU A 8 19.44 7.20 -15.72
C LEU A 8 17.96 7.20 -15.33
N LYS A 9 17.12 6.76 -16.24
CA LYS A 9 15.71 6.53 -15.91
C LYS A 9 15.59 5.20 -15.15
N PRO A 10 14.80 5.14 -14.09
CA PRO A 10 14.50 3.87 -13.44
C PRO A 10 13.77 2.94 -14.42
N ILE A 11 13.87 1.65 -14.17
CA ILE A 11 13.08 0.64 -14.91
C ILE A 11 11.69 0.64 -14.32
N ASN A 12 10.74 1.30 -14.99
CA ASN A 12 9.37 1.34 -14.54
C ASN A 12 8.67 0.01 -14.84
N VAL A 13 8.02 -0.54 -13.82
CA VAL A 13 7.10 -1.68 -13.91
C VAL A 13 5.69 -1.17 -14.11
N VAL A 14 5.38 -0.02 -13.52
CA VAL A 14 4.09 0.65 -13.64
C VAL A 14 4.30 2.04 -14.22
N ASP A 15 3.59 2.34 -15.31
CA ASP A 15 3.48 3.67 -15.88
C ASP A 15 2.00 3.95 -16.14
N VAL A 16 1.44 4.91 -15.41
CA VAL A 16 0.02 5.26 -15.51
C VAL A 16 -0.13 6.70 -15.99
N LEU A 17 -1.07 6.92 -16.90
CA LEU A 17 -1.49 8.23 -17.38
C LEU A 17 -2.88 8.55 -16.86
N TYR A 18 -3.11 9.81 -16.48
CA TYR A 18 -4.35 10.31 -15.92
C TYR A 18 -4.95 11.41 -16.82
N GLU A 19 -6.28 11.52 -16.80
CA GLU A 19 -7.03 12.45 -17.65
C GLU A 19 -7.08 13.89 -17.11
N GLN A 20 -6.72 14.09 -15.84
CA GLN A 20 -6.73 15.39 -15.16
C GLN A 20 -8.13 16.04 -15.16
N THR A 21 -9.17 15.29 -14.76
CA THR A 21 -10.55 15.76 -14.82
C THR A 21 -10.86 16.90 -13.83
N GLY A 22 -10.00 17.15 -12.83
CA GLY A 22 -10.23 18.14 -11.78
C GLY A 22 -11.25 17.73 -10.71
N ASN A 23 -11.93 16.60 -10.87
CA ASN A 23 -13.06 16.20 -10.02
C ASN A 23 -12.68 15.94 -8.56
N SER A 24 -11.51 15.33 -8.32
CA SER A 24 -11.08 14.99 -6.95
C SER A 24 -10.59 16.20 -6.15
N THR A 25 -10.29 17.31 -6.82
CA THR A 25 -9.85 18.59 -6.19
C THR A 25 -10.96 19.62 -6.11
N ALA A 26 -11.96 19.54 -6.98
CA ALA A 26 -13.13 20.41 -6.95
C ALA A 26 -13.95 20.20 -5.68
N THR A 27 -14.60 21.28 -5.20
CA THR A 27 -15.46 21.25 -4.03
C THR A 27 -16.89 21.58 -4.41
N ASP A 28 -17.85 20.95 -3.72
CA ASP A 28 -19.28 21.27 -3.84
C ASP A 28 -19.65 22.57 -3.09
N ALA A 29 -20.94 22.88 -3.04
CA ALA A 29 -21.48 24.05 -2.35
C ALA A 29 -21.24 24.05 -0.82
N MET A 30 -20.92 22.92 -0.22
CA MET A 30 -20.58 22.78 1.21
C MET A 30 -19.07 22.70 1.44
N GLY A 31 -18.26 22.93 0.41
CA GLY A 31 -16.80 22.87 0.48
C GLY A 31 -16.23 21.45 0.55
N MET A 32 -17.01 20.43 0.16
CA MET A 32 -16.59 19.03 0.19
C MET A 32 -16.07 18.58 -1.17
N ARG A 33 -14.92 17.92 -1.17
CA ARG A 33 -14.39 17.19 -2.34
C ARG A 33 -15.19 15.91 -2.57
N GLU A 34 -15.06 15.31 -3.73
CA GLU A 34 -15.78 14.09 -4.14
C GLU A 34 -15.74 12.97 -3.08
N MET A 35 -14.55 12.61 -2.57
CA MET A 35 -14.39 11.60 -1.52
C MET A 35 -15.15 11.99 -0.25
N GLN A 36 -15.10 13.26 0.13
CA GLN A 36 -15.78 13.78 1.32
C GLN A 36 -17.31 13.74 1.18
N VAL A 37 -17.81 14.03 -0.02
CA VAL A 37 -19.25 13.87 -0.35
C VAL A 37 -19.68 12.42 -0.21
N LYS A 38 -18.90 11.46 -0.77
CA LYS A 38 -19.17 10.02 -0.62
C LYS A 38 -19.24 9.60 0.85
N ALA A 39 -18.25 10.02 1.65
CA ALA A 39 -18.20 9.73 3.08
C ALA A 39 -19.38 10.37 3.85
N PHE A 40 -19.70 11.62 3.54
CA PHE A 40 -20.78 12.38 4.19
C PHE A 40 -22.18 11.81 3.90
N LYS A 41 -22.40 11.19 2.74
CA LYS A 41 -23.66 10.47 2.44
C LYS A 41 -23.91 9.32 3.42
N ALA A 42 -22.88 8.68 3.93
CA ALA A 42 -22.97 7.59 4.91
C ALA A 42 -22.94 8.06 6.38
N ARG A 43 -23.01 9.38 6.64
CA ARG A 43 -22.84 9.98 7.98
C ARG A 43 -23.83 9.50 9.06
N SER A 44 -24.98 8.98 8.66
CA SER A 44 -25.98 8.44 9.60
C SER A 44 -25.61 7.06 10.16
N ALA A 45 -24.68 6.35 9.54
CA ALA A 45 -24.26 5.05 10.03
C ALA A 45 -23.69 5.16 11.45
N GLN A 46 -24.06 4.22 12.33
CA GLN A 46 -23.49 4.12 13.67
C GLN A 46 -22.00 3.69 13.59
N TYR A 47 -21.70 2.74 12.72
CA TYR A 47 -20.35 2.28 12.46
C TYR A 47 -20.00 2.55 10.99
N LEU A 48 -18.95 3.33 10.75
CA LEU A 48 -18.51 3.72 9.41
C LEU A 48 -17.02 3.42 9.25
N LEU A 49 -16.67 2.69 8.19
CA LEU A 49 -15.29 2.44 7.78
C LEU A 49 -15.01 3.18 6.47
N LEU A 50 -14.14 4.19 6.54
CA LEU A 50 -13.70 4.97 5.39
C LEU A 50 -12.33 4.49 4.91
N LYS A 51 -12.31 3.83 3.76
CA LYS A 51 -11.11 3.42 3.03
C LYS A 51 -10.85 4.42 1.92
N ALA A 52 -9.79 5.23 2.04
CA ALA A 52 -9.46 6.24 1.04
C ALA A 52 -7.94 6.51 1.00
N PRO A 53 -7.36 6.82 -0.17
CA PRO A 53 -5.93 7.00 -0.33
C PRO A 53 -5.35 8.09 0.58
N PRO A 54 -4.01 8.11 0.78
CA PRO A 54 -3.34 9.27 1.35
C PRO A 54 -3.71 10.56 0.60
N ALA A 55 -3.77 11.68 1.31
CA ALA A 55 -4.10 13.01 0.76
C ALA A 55 -5.52 13.18 0.18
N SER A 56 -6.41 12.18 0.27
CA SER A 56 -7.82 12.30 -0.17
C SER A 56 -8.67 13.26 0.67
N GLY A 57 -8.16 13.71 1.82
CA GLY A 57 -8.88 14.63 2.73
C GLY A 57 -9.75 13.91 3.77
N LYS A 58 -9.37 12.71 4.21
CA LYS A 58 -10.06 11.90 5.25
C LYS A 58 -10.33 12.68 6.54
N SER A 59 -9.31 13.38 7.07
CA SER A 59 -9.47 14.13 8.31
C SER A 59 -10.57 15.21 8.18
N ARG A 60 -10.66 15.89 7.03
CA ARG A 60 -11.72 16.86 6.77
C ARG A 60 -13.08 16.19 6.58
N ALA A 61 -13.14 15.01 5.95
CA ALA A 61 -14.37 14.21 5.87
C ALA A 61 -14.90 13.87 7.26
N LEU A 62 -14.00 13.48 8.19
CA LEU A 62 -14.37 13.23 9.57
C LEU A 62 -14.92 14.49 10.26
N MET A 63 -14.32 15.67 10.06
CA MET A 63 -14.84 16.91 10.63
C MET A 63 -16.29 17.16 10.20
N PHE A 64 -16.61 17.01 8.93
CA PHE A 64 -17.98 17.16 8.41
C PHE A 64 -18.95 16.16 9.05
N ILE A 65 -18.54 14.88 9.12
CA ILE A 65 -19.38 13.81 9.71
C ILE A 65 -19.59 14.06 11.21
N ALA A 66 -18.52 14.40 11.93
CA ALA A 66 -18.55 14.62 13.37
C ALA A 66 -19.43 15.81 13.73
N LEU A 67 -19.34 16.92 13.01
CA LEU A 67 -20.17 18.09 13.21
C LEU A 67 -21.66 17.80 12.94
N ASP A 68 -21.97 17.05 11.88
CA ASP A 68 -23.35 16.62 11.61
C ASP A 68 -23.90 15.74 12.74
N LYS A 69 -23.08 14.78 13.22
CA LYS A 69 -23.47 13.92 14.35
C LYS A 69 -23.72 14.73 15.64
N LEU A 70 -22.85 15.71 15.90
CA LEU A 70 -23.01 16.60 17.06
C LEU A 70 -24.25 17.51 17.00
N VAL A 71 -24.62 17.98 15.82
CA VAL A 71 -25.73 18.93 15.67
C VAL A 71 -27.05 18.24 15.38
N ASN A 72 -27.04 17.20 14.55
CA ASN A 72 -28.27 16.62 13.98
C ASN A 72 -28.59 15.22 14.47
N GLN A 73 -27.64 14.49 15.11
CA GLN A 73 -27.83 13.07 15.42
C GLN A 73 -27.77 12.75 16.92
N GLY A 74 -27.81 13.75 17.80
CA GLY A 74 -27.83 13.56 19.25
C GLY A 74 -26.52 13.10 19.89
N ILE A 75 -25.43 13.08 19.13
CA ILE A 75 -24.09 12.84 19.68
C ILE A 75 -23.68 14.06 20.50
N ARG A 76 -23.17 13.80 21.71
CA ARG A 76 -22.77 14.86 22.66
C ARG A 76 -21.31 15.19 22.55
N LYS A 77 -20.46 14.21 22.32
CA LYS A 77 -19.00 14.33 22.35
C LYS A 77 -18.37 13.61 21.14
N VAL A 78 -17.22 14.11 20.71
CA VAL A 78 -16.37 13.52 19.69
C VAL A 78 -14.99 13.29 20.26
N ILE A 79 -14.48 12.09 20.17
CA ILE A 79 -13.12 11.72 20.54
C ILE A 79 -12.41 11.24 19.27
N VAL A 80 -11.38 11.97 18.85
CA VAL A 80 -10.54 11.60 17.70
C VAL A 80 -9.26 10.99 18.24
N ALA A 81 -9.04 9.72 17.95
CA ALA A 81 -7.84 8.99 18.30
C ALA A 81 -6.94 8.83 17.05
N VAL A 82 -5.69 9.27 17.17
CA VAL A 82 -4.67 9.23 16.11
C VAL A 82 -3.50 8.34 16.54
N PRO A 83 -2.75 7.70 15.62
CA PRO A 83 -1.63 6.83 16.01
C PRO A 83 -0.51 7.60 16.72
N GLU A 84 -0.16 8.79 16.23
CA GLU A 84 0.92 9.62 16.77
C GLU A 84 0.48 11.07 16.99
N ARG A 85 1.15 11.77 17.93
CA ARG A 85 0.85 13.18 18.23
C ARG A 85 0.94 14.11 17.01
N ALA A 86 1.89 13.84 16.12
CA ALA A 86 2.11 14.64 14.92
C ALA A 86 0.89 14.67 13.98
N ILE A 87 0.12 13.57 13.92
CA ILE A 87 -1.09 13.45 13.10
C ILE A 87 -2.24 14.27 13.68
N GLY A 88 -2.27 14.48 15.01
CA GLY A 88 -3.25 15.34 15.65
C GLY A 88 -3.31 16.76 15.07
N ALA A 89 -2.23 17.23 14.46
CA ALA A 89 -2.18 18.52 13.76
C ALA A 89 -3.12 18.59 12.53
N SER A 90 -3.51 17.45 11.96
CA SER A 90 -4.49 17.39 10.86
C SER A 90 -5.90 17.81 11.29
N PHE A 91 -6.16 17.78 12.59
CA PHE A 91 -7.46 18.15 13.20
C PHE A 91 -7.42 19.52 13.89
N LYS A 92 -6.57 20.43 13.42
CA LYS A 92 -6.53 21.82 13.91
C LYS A 92 -7.88 22.53 13.67
N PRO A 93 -8.19 23.61 14.43
CA PRO A 93 -9.34 24.45 14.16
C PRO A 93 -9.43 24.83 12.69
N THR A 94 -10.60 24.64 12.09
CA THR A 94 -10.80 24.79 10.64
C THR A 94 -12.10 25.55 10.39
N ASP A 95 -12.01 26.63 9.64
CA ASP A 95 -13.16 27.39 9.17
C ASP A 95 -13.82 26.65 8.00
N LEU A 96 -14.97 26.04 8.25
CA LEU A 96 -15.77 25.34 7.26
C LEU A 96 -16.98 26.18 6.81
N ILE A 97 -17.41 27.14 7.64
CA ILE A 97 -18.54 28.04 7.32
C ILE A 97 -18.20 28.90 6.11
N SER A 98 -16.99 29.44 6.01
CA SER A 98 -16.56 30.23 4.85
C SER A 98 -16.60 29.44 3.54
N HIS A 99 -16.61 28.10 3.61
CA HIS A 99 -16.72 27.18 2.48
C HIS A 99 -18.14 26.63 2.25
N GLY A 100 -19.14 27.12 3.00
CA GLY A 100 -20.55 26.78 2.82
C GLY A 100 -21.08 25.69 3.77
N PHE A 101 -20.27 25.17 4.70
CA PHE A 101 -20.77 24.24 5.70
C PHE A 101 -21.49 24.98 6.85
N PHE A 102 -22.31 24.29 7.64
CA PHE A 102 -23.14 24.92 8.66
C PHE A 102 -22.46 25.19 10.01
N ALA A 103 -21.24 24.64 10.24
CA ALA A 103 -20.50 24.79 11.49
C ALA A 103 -18.98 24.72 11.25
N ASN A 104 -18.20 25.39 12.13
CA ASN A 104 -16.76 25.30 12.15
C ASN A 104 -16.27 24.12 13.02
N TRP A 105 -15.10 23.62 12.70
CA TRP A 105 -14.37 22.67 13.54
C TRP A 105 -13.54 23.44 14.55
N GLU A 106 -14.03 23.50 15.80
CA GLU A 106 -13.39 24.23 16.89
C GLU A 106 -13.02 23.28 18.02
N ILE A 107 -11.82 23.44 18.56
CA ILE A 107 -11.29 22.59 19.63
C ILE A 107 -10.73 23.49 20.72
N ASN A 108 -11.13 23.24 21.96
CA ASN A 108 -10.47 23.83 23.10
C ASN A 108 -9.02 23.28 23.20
N PRO A 109 -7.98 24.15 23.19
CA PRO A 109 -6.58 23.72 23.24
C PRO A 109 -6.25 22.76 24.40
N ARG A 110 -6.97 22.88 25.54
CA ARG A 110 -6.82 21.97 26.70
C ARG A 110 -7.12 20.52 26.33
N TYR A 111 -8.06 20.27 25.42
CA TYR A 111 -8.49 18.94 25.01
C TYR A 111 -7.89 18.48 23.67
N ASN A 112 -6.91 19.22 23.15
CA ASN A 112 -5.99 18.70 22.16
C ASN A 112 -4.77 18.05 22.84
N LEU A 113 -4.90 16.79 23.23
CA LEU A 113 -3.87 16.05 23.96
C LEU A 113 -2.66 15.65 23.12
N CYS A 114 -2.66 16.03 21.82
CA CYS A 114 -1.56 15.81 20.89
C CYS A 114 -0.56 16.98 20.85
N THR A 115 -0.87 18.12 21.50
CA THR A 115 0.05 19.27 21.53
C THR A 115 1.26 18.99 22.44
N PRO A 116 2.47 19.50 22.12
CA PRO A 116 3.63 19.48 23.01
C PRO A 116 3.39 20.31 24.28
N GLY A 117 3.93 19.87 25.42
CA GLY A 117 3.98 20.71 26.65
C GLY A 117 2.83 20.52 27.65
N SER A 118 1.88 19.62 27.44
CA SER A 118 0.91 19.26 28.48
C SER A 118 1.54 18.23 29.43
N ASP A 119 2.14 18.67 30.53
CA ASP A 119 2.71 17.82 31.60
C ASP A 119 1.64 17.17 32.48
N THR A 120 0.38 17.51 32.31
CA THR A 120 -0.75 16.85 32.99
C THR A 120 -0.95 15.47 32.42
N SER A 121 -1.25 14.51 33.29
CA SER A 121 -1.62 13.14 32.87
C SER A 121 -2.71 13.23 31.79
N LYS A 122 -2.37 12.84 30.54
CA LYS A 122 -3.29 12.88 29.39
C LYS A 122 -4.52 12.01 29.62
N VAL A 123 -4.35 10.91 30.34
CA VAL A 123 -5.45 10.05 30.80
C VAL A 123 -6.38 10.82 31.72
N LYS A 124 -5.86 11.58 32.66
CA LYS A 124 -6.68 12.41 33.55
C LYS A 124 -7.46 13.46 32.77
N ALA A 125 -6.81 14.17 31.85
CA ALA A 125 -7.48 15.18 30.99
C ALA A 125 -8.56 14.54 30.10
N PHE A 126 -8.37 13.30 29.64
CA PHE A 126 -9.38 12.55 28.91
C PHE A 126 -10.61 12.26 29.78
N ILE A 127 -10.42 11.80 31.01
CA ILE A 127 -11.53 11.52 31.94
C ILE A 127 -12.26 12.82 32.29
N GLU A 128 -11.54 13.90 32.60
CA GLU A 128 -12.12 15.23 32.86
C GLU A 128 -12.94 15.75 31.67
N PHE A 129 -12.53 15.43 30.45
CA PHE A 129 -13.30 15.79 29.25
C PHE A 129 -14.68 15.13 29.23
N LEU A 130 -14.82 13.88 29.64
CA LEU A 130 -16.11 13.19 29.63
C LEU A 130 -17.15 13.89 30.51
N ASP A 131 -16.72 14.52 31.60
CA ASP A 131 -17.58 15.25 32.55
C ASP A 131 -17.73 16.75 32.19
N SER A 132 -16.95 17.25 31.23
CA SER A 132 -16.96 18.68 30.84
C SER A 132 -18.07 19.02 29.85
N ASP A 133 -18.33 20.31 29.63
CA ASP A 133 -19.23 20.81 28.57
C ASP A 133 -18.59 20.82 27.18
N GLU A 134 -17.29 20.55 27.10
CA GLU A 134 -16.55 20.52 25.84
C GLU A 134 -16.94 19.34 24.96
N ARG A 135 -16.96 19.57 23.64
CA ARG A 135 -17.55 18.63 22.71
C ARG A 135 -16.55 17.81 21.90
N ILE A 136 -15.30 18.27 21.76
CA ILE A 136 -14.29 17.64 20.89
C ILE A 136 -12.99 17.45 21.66
N LEU A 137 -12.46 16.22 21.63
CA LEU A 137 -11.16 15.85 22.18
C LEU A 137 -10.34 15.16 21.09
N ILE A 138 -9.04 15.49 21.03
CA ILE A 138 -8.07 14.79 20.20
C ILE A 138 -7.03 14.13 21.10
N CYS A 139 -6.77 12.84 20.88
CA CYS A 139 -5.79 12.08 21.64
C CYS A 139 -5.04 11.06 20.75
N THR A 140 -4.04 10.42 21.33
CA THR A 140 -3.39 9.28 20.65
C THR A 140 -4.15 7.97 20.94
N HIS A 141 -3.95 6.95 20.08
CA HIS A 141 -4.44 5.58 20.31
C HIS A 141 -4.04 5.05 21.70
N ALA A 142 -2.80 5.33 22.12
CA ALA A 142 -2.32 4.96 23.45
C ALA A 142 -3.10 5.67 24.56
N THR A 143 -3.40 6.96 24.42
CA THR A 143 -4.17 7.71 25.41
C THR A 143 -5.59 7.17 25.54
N LEU A 144 -6.29 6.88 24.43
CA LEU A 144 -7.61 6.26 24.45
C LEU A 144 -7.59 4.92 25.17
N ARG A 145 -6.62 4.06 24.85
CA ARG A 145 -6.47 2.75 25.48
C ARG A 145 -6.29 2.84 26.99
N PHE A 146 -5.36 3.68 27.46
CA PHE A 146 -5.11 3.82 28.88
C PHE A 146 -6.27 4.52 29.61
N ALA A 147 -6.94 5.47 28.99
CA ALA A 147 -8.11 6.11 29.58
C ALA A 147 -9.27 5.11 29.74
N TYR A 148 -9.42 4.19 28.80
CA TYR A 148 -10.45 3.16 28.84
C TYR A 148 -10.31 2.20 30.03
N GLU A 149 -9.11 2.01 30.58
CA GLU A 149 -8.90 1.22 31.80
C GLU A 149 -9.56 1.86 33.05
N GLY A 150 -9.82 3.17 33.03
CA GLY A 150 -10.41 3.95 34.13
C GLY A 150 -11.88 4.34 33.94
N ILE A 151 -12.53 3.91 32.87
CA ILE A 151 -13.93 4.24 32.54
C ILE A 151 -14.71 2.98 32.17
N THR A 152 -16.02 3.10 32.09
CA THR A 152 -16.90 2.04 31.59
C THR A 152 -17.35 2.33 30.15
N PRO A 153 -17.73 1.31 29.36
CA PRO A 153 -18.29 1.55 28.03
C PRO A 153 -19.46 2.53 27.99
N LYS A 154 -20.28 2.57 29.05
CA LYS A 154 -21.43 3.47 29.17
C LYS A 154 -21.07 4.94 29.34
N ASP A 155 -19.90 5.24 29.84
CA ASP A 155 -19.38 6.62 29.90
C ASP A 155 -19.14 7.22 28.50
N LEU A 156 -19.11 6.35 27.48
CA LEU A 156 -19.00 6.71 26.07
C LEU A 156 -20.35 6.70 25.33
N ASP A 157 -21.46 6.56 26.03
CA ASP A 157 -22.79 6.64 25.42
C ASP A 157 -23.00 8.02 24.77
N ASN A 158 -23.63 8.04 23.60
CA ASN A 158 -23.83 9.24 22.78
C ASN A 158 -22.53 9.98 22.41
N THR A 159 -21.44 9.24 22.27
CA THR A 159 -20.13 9.74 21.86
C THR A 159 -19.75 9.18 20.49
N LEU A 160 -19.14 9.99 19.65
CA LEU A 160 -18.46 9.53 18.45
C LEU A 160 -17.01 9.21 18.77
N ILE A 161 -16.60 7.97 18.58
CA ILE A 161 -15.20 7.54 18.63
C ILE A 161 -14.69 7.48 17.19
N ALA A 162 -13.80 8.38 16.83
CA ALA A 162 -13.16 8.42 15.52
C ALA A 162 -11.73 7.91 15.61
N ILE A 163 -11.36 6.93 14.77
CA ILE A 163 -10.04 6.31 14.78
C ILE A 163 -9.38 6.53 13.44
N ASP A 164 -8.33 7.34 13.45
CA ASP A 164 -7.52 7.58 12.25
C ASP A 164 -6.43 6.52 12.12
N GLU A 165 -6.06 6.21 10.88
CA GLU A 165 -5.11 5.16 10.51
C GLU A 165 -5.40 3.81 11.22
N PHE A 166 -6.63 3.36 11.04
CA PHE A 166 -7.19 2.19 11.71
C PHE A 166 -6.37 0.91 11.53
N HIS A 167 -5.57 0.82 10.46
CA HIS A 167 -4.68 -0.31 10.22
C HIS A 167 -3.53 -0.43 11.24
N HIS A 168 -3.16 0.66 11.95
CA HIS A 168 -2.21 0.61 13.07
C HIS A 168 -2.80 -0.04 14.33
N VAL A 169 -4.10 -0.30 14.33
CA VAL A 169 -4.81 -1.02 15.38
C VAL A 169 -4.64 -2.54 15.24
N SER A 170 -3.67 -3.01 14.45
CA SER A 170 -3.50 -4.42 14.11
C SER A 170 -3.45 -5.34 15.34
N ALA A 171 -4.00 -6.50 15.14
CA ALA A 171 -4.26 -7.53 16.12
C ALA A 171 -3.03 -8.41 16.38
N ASP A 172 -1.92 -7.85 16.80
CA ASP A 172 -0.97 -8.63 17.60
C ASP A 172 -1.66 -9.04 18.91
N GLY A 173 -1.40 -10.24 19.40
CA GLY A 173 -2.06 -10.80 20.60
C GLY A 173 -1.99 -9.94 21.86
N ASP A 174 -1.31 -8.79 21.79
CA ASP A 174 -1.24 -7.72 22.78
C ASP A 174 -2.07 -6.48 22.40
N ASN A 175 -2.89 -6.52 21.32
CA ASN A 175 -3.60 -5.34 20.84
C ASN A 175 -4.86 -5.02 21.63
N LYS A 176 -4.66 -4.36 22.72
CA LYS A 176 -5.71 -3.88 23.62
C LYS A 176 -6.68 -2.88 22.96
N LEU A 177 -6.29 -2.17 21.90
CA LEU A 177 -7.18 -1.17 21.28
C LEU A 177 -8.31 -1.81 20.47
N GLY A 178 -8.05 -2.90 19.75
CA GLY A 178 -9.09 -3.69 19.08
C GLY A 178 -10.12 -4.25 20.08
N GLU A 179 -9.65 -4.70 21.24
CA GLU A 179 -10.52 -5.14 22.34
C GLU A 179 -11.36 -3.98 22.91
N VAL A 180 -10.75 -2.80 23.07
CA VAL A 180 -11.44 -1.58 23.51
C VAL A 180 -12.57 -1.22 22.55
N ILE A 181 -12.29 -1.18 21.24
CA ILE A 181 -13.31 -0.85 20.23
C ILE A 181 -14.44 -1.87 20.23
N ARG A 182 -14.11 -3.16 20.28
CA ARG A 182 -15.10 -4.24 20.36
C ARG A 182 -15.95 -4.12 21.62
N SER A 183 -15.35 -3.81 22.76
CA SER A 183 -16.06 -3.60 24.01
C SER A 183 -17.00 -2.38 23.95
N ILE A 184 -16.55 -1.27 23.34
CA ILE A 184 -17.37 -0.09 23.09
C ILE A 184 -18.58 -0.44 22.21
N MET A 185 -18.35 -1.11 21.08
CA MET A 185 -19.41 -1.50 20.13
C MET A 185 -20.45 -2.44 20.76
N LYS A 186 -20.02 -3.30 21.68
CA LYS A 186 -20.91 -4.28 22.32
C LYS A 186 -21.70 -3.71 23.50
N ASN A 187 -21.12 -2.79 24.26
CA ASN A 187 -21.58 -2.41 25.58
C ASN A 187 -21.97 -0.92 25.70
N SER A 188 -21.94 -0.14 24.62
CA SER A 188 -22.39 1.26 24.57
C SER A 188 -23.20 1.54 23.30
N ASN A 189 -23.85 2.70 23.26
CA ASN A 189 -24.50 3.22 22.06
C ASN A 189 -23.59 4.21 21.28
N ALA A 190 -22.29 4.19 21.54
CA ALA A 190 -21.34 5.02 20.85
C ALA A 190 -21.35 4.78 19.32
N HIS A 191 -21.07 5.82 18.57
CA HIS A 191 -20.80 5.72 17.15
C HIS A 191 -19.30 5.54 16.93
N VAL A 192 -18.91 4.74 15.94
CA VAL A 192 -17.50 4.53 15.61
C VAL A 192 -17.28 4.88 14.14
N VAL A 193 -16.33 5.78 13.88
CA VAL A 193 -15.86 6.10 12.52
C VAL A 193 -14.38 5.73 12.45
N SER A 194 -14.07 4.74 11.66
CA SER A 194 -12.71 4.28 11.43
C SER A 194 -12.23 4.73 10.05
N MET A 195 -11.01 5.25 9.97
CA MET A 195 -10.42 5.72 8.72
C MET A 195 -9.09 5.04 8.47
N THR A 196 -8.81 4.68 7.22
CA THR A 196 -7.53 4.11 6.83
C THR A 196 -7.10 4.64 5.46
N GLY A 197 -5.80 4.96 5.35
CA GLY A 197 -5.14 5.32 4.10
C GLY A 197 -4.58 4.12 3.35
N SER A 198 -4.57 2.98 3.99
CA SER A 198 -4.03 1.73 3.46
C SER A 198 -5.15 0.77 3.11
N TYR A 199 -5.14 0.29 1.86
CA TYR A 199 -5.99 -0.82 1.43
C TYR A 199 -5.41 -2.16 1.90
N PHE A 200 -4.13 -2.18 2.31
CA PHE A 200 -3.39 -3.38 2.58
C PHE A 200 -2.86 -3.38 4.00
N ARG A 201 -3.13 -4.45 4.70
CA ARG A 201 -2.44 -4.78 5.94
C ARG A 201 -1.21 -5.59 5.60
N GLY A 202 -0.09 -5.24 6.21
CA GLY A 202 1.17 -6.00 6.04
C GLY A 202 1.18 -7.34 6.77
N ASP A 203 0.13 -7.66 7.55
CA ASP A 203 0.04 -8.86 8.37
C ASP A 203 -1.30 -9.60 8.19
N ASN A 204 -1.32 -10.86 8.62
CA ASN A 204 -2.43 -11.79 8.44
C ASN A 204 -3.54 -11.64 9.49
N VAL A 205 -3.46 -10.65 10.37
CA VAL A 205 -4.34 -10.56 11.53
C VAL A 205 -5.39 -9.46 11.32
N PRO A 206 -6.70 -9.77 11.32
CA PRO A 206 -7.76 -8.77 11.16
C PRO A 206 -7.79 -7.80 12.33
N VAL A 207 -8.05 -6.51 12.09
CA VAL A 207 -8.22 -5.49 13.14
C VAL A 207 -9.44 -5.78 14.01
N LEU A 208 -10.50 -6.21 13.39
CA LEU A 208 -11.74 -6.64 14.03
C LEU A 208 -12.04 -8.08 13.62
N LEU A 209 -12.80 -8.78 14.45
CA LEU A 209 -13.38 -10.04 14.04
C LEU A 209 -14.33 -9.80 12.85
N PRO A 210 -14.47 -10.76 11.92
CA PRO A 210 -15.35 -10.60 10.76
C PRO A 210 -16.78 -10.20 11.11
N GLU A 211 -17.30 -10.70 12.22
CA GLU A 211 -18.64 -10.37 12.76
C GLU A 211 -18.79 -8.89 13.16
N ASP A 212 -17.73 -8.28 13.68
CA ASP A 212 -17.74 -6.88 14.08
C ASP A 212 -17.48 -5.97 12.88
N GLU A 213 -16.62 -6.40 11.95
CA GLU A 213 -16.37 -5.68 10.70
C GLU A 213 -17.61 -5.62 9.80
N ALA A 214 -18.43 -6.68 9.78
CA ALA A 214 -19.70 -6.73 9.06
C ALA A 214 -20.75 -5.70 9.53
N LYS A 215 -20.59 -5.12 10.72
CA LYS A 215 -21.47 -4.05 11.23
C LYS A 215 -21.16 -2.68 10.65
N PHE A 216 -19.99 -2.52 10.03
CA PHE A 216 -19.59 -1.24 9.47
C PHE A 216 -20.19 -1.00 8.09
N THR A 217 -20.78 0.17 7.89
CA THR A 217 -21.01 0.70 6.55
C THR A 217 -19.66 1.07 5.95
N LYS A 218 -19.29 0.45 4.83
CA LYS A 218 -18.00 0.68 4.17
C LYS A 218 -18.14 1.75 3.11
N VAL A 219 -17.24 2.73 3.11
CA VAL A 219 -17.10 3.73 2.05
C VAL A 219 -15.69 3.65 1.51
N THR A 220 -15.56 3.27 0.25
CA THR A 220 -14.26 3.12 -0.43
C THR A 220 -14.12 4.19 -1.51
N TYR A 221 -12.99 4.89 -1.50
CA TYR A 221 -12.58 5.82 -2.54
C TYR A 221 -11.26 5.34 -3.15
N ASN A 222 -11.22 5.19 -4.46
CA ASN A 222 -10.11 4.54 -5.14
C ASN A 222 -8.92 5.47 -5.36
N TYR A 223 -7.74 4.88 -5.44
CA TYR A 223 -6.51 5.61 -5.76
C TYR A 223 -6.55 6.17 -7.18
N TYR A 224 -7.02 5.36 -8.13
CA TYR A 224 -7.18 5.79 -9.52
C TYR A 224 -8.11 6.99 -9.63
N ASP A 225 -9.31 6.95 -9.03
CA ASP A 225 -10.29 8.04 -9.06
C ASP A 225 -9.67 9.35 -8.51
N GLN A 226 -8.90 9.25 -7.43
CA GLN A 226 -8.22 10.41 -6.86
C GLN A 226 -7.20 11.01 -7.84
N LEU A 227 -6.31 10.18 -8.40
CA LEU A 227 -5.23 10.67 -9.27
C LEU A 227 -5.75 11.14 -10.62
N ASN A 228 -6.73 10.42 -11.20
CA ASN A 228 -7.39 10.82 -12.45
C ASN A 228 -8.16 12.14 -12.30
N GLY A 229 -8.65 12.40 -11.10
CA GLY A 229 -9.34 13.64 -10.72
C GLY A 229 -8.46 14.81 -10.34
N TYR A 230 -7.14 14.72 -10.43
CA TYR A 230 -6.22 15.82 -10.16
C TYR A 230 -6.20 16.85 -11.30
N THR A 231 -5.64 18.03 -11.01
CA THR A 231 -5.55 19.15 -11.96
C THR A 231 -4.21 19.16 -12.70
N TYR A 232 -3.11 18.87 -12.00
CA TYR A 232 -1.76 19.07 -12.52
C TYR A 232 -1.05 17.74 -12.83
N LEU A 233 -1.15 16.75 -11.95
CA LEU A 233 -0.47 15.46 -12.09
C LEU A 233 -1.05 14.65 -13.26
N LYS A 234 -0.24 14.37 -14.29
CA LYS A 234 -0.61 13.62 -15.51
C LYS A 234 -0.20 12.16 -15.47
N SER A 235 0.89 11.85 -14.75
CA SER A 235 1.46 10.52 -14.83
C SER A 235 2.20 10.12 -13.56
N LEU A 236 2.24 8.81 -13.31
CA LEU A 236 2.98 8.19 -12.23
C LEU A 236 3.79 7.02 -12.76
N GLY A 237 5.10 7.03 -12.49
CA GLY A 237 6.00 5.91 -12.71
C GLY A 237 6.34 5.21 -11.39
N ILE A 238 6.32 3.88 -11.38
CA ILE A 238 6.82 3.06 -10.27
C ILE A 238 7.88 2.12 -10.82
N GLY A 239 9.12 2.26 -10.35
CA GLY A 239 10.23 1.53 -10.91
C GLY A 239 11.34 1.18 -9.93
N TYR A 240 12.34 0.54 -10.49
CA TYR A 240 13.51 0.04 -9.79
C TYR A 240 14.80 0.53 -10.43
N HIS A 241 15.82 0.64 -9.60
CA HIS A 241 17.20 0.72 -10.06
C HIS A 241 18.04 -0.29 -9.28
N PHE A 242 18.65 -1.23 -10.00
CA PHE A 242 19.46 -2.29 -9.42
C PHE A 242 20.93 -1.88 -9.37
N TYR A 243 21.57 -2.10 -8.21
CA TYR A 243 22.97 -1.76 -8.03
C TYR A 243 23.76 -2.91 -7.39
N ARG A 244 25.11 -2.86 -7.50
CA ARG A 244 26.02 -3.75 -6.82
C ARG A 244 26.83 -3.00 -5.77
N GLY A 245 27.28 -3.69 -4.74
CA GLY A 245 28.09 -3.10 -3.67
C GLY A 245 27.29 -2.13 -2.79
N ARG A 246 27.80 -0.92 -2.61
CA ARG A 246 27.14 0.13 -1.82
C ARG A 246 26.51 1.17 -2.72
N TYR A 247 25.27 1.56 -2.46
CA TYR A 247 24.50 2.51 -3.27
C TYR A 247 25.15 3.90 -3.39
N TYR A 248 25.99 4.26 -2.41
CA TYR A 248 26.68 5.56 -2.34
C TYR A 248 28.15 5.50 -2.81
N LYS A 249 28.62 4.36 -3.31
CA LYS A 249 29.98 4.20 -3.82
C LYS A 249 29.98 3.77 -5.29
N PRO A 250 30.86 4.35 -6.11
CA PRO A 250 31.07 3.84 -7.47
C PRO A 250 31.59 2.40 -7.44
N VAL A 251 31.11 1.58 -8.37
CA VAL A 251 31.51 0.17 -8.55
C VAL A 251 31.76 -0.13 -10.04
N ASP A 252 32.46 -1.20 -10.32
CA ASP A 252 32.67 -1.73 -11.69
C ASP A 252 33.31 -0.69 -12.66
N GLY A 253 34.21 0.18 -12.17
CA GLY A 253 34.88 1.20 -12.99
C GLY A 253 34.00 2.41 -13.33
N LYS A 254 32.82 2.55 -12.75
CA LYS A 254 31.99 3.75 -12.85
C LYS A 254 32.62 4.90 -12.05
N MET A 255 32.34 6.13 -12.50
CA MET A 255 32.79 7.36 -11.84
C MET A 255 31.81 7.85 -10.76
N ILE A 256 30.57 7.40 -10.81
CA ILE A 256 29.48 7.83 -9.93
C ILE A 256 28.79 6.64 -9.28
N SER A 257 28.20 6.85 -8.13
CA SER A 257 27.43 5.85 -7.39
C SER A 257 26.04 5.62 -7.99
N ALA A 258 25.40 4.52 -7.60
CA ALA A 258 24.03 4.23 -8.04
C ALA A 258 23.03 5.31 -7.61
N LEU A 259 23.22 5.92 -6.44
CA LEU A 259 22.38 7.04 -6.00
C LEU A 259 22.54 8.24 -6.94
N GLU A 260 23.76 8.59 -7.30
CA GLU A 260 24.04 9.70 -8.22
C GLU A 260 23.54 9.45 -9.64
N GLU A 261 23.42 8.18 -10.05
CA GLU A 261 22.88 7.82 -11.37
C GLU A 261 21.39 8.21 -11.51
N ILE A 262 20.61 8.09 -10.44
CA ILE A 262 19.13 8.25 -10.50
C ILE A 262 18.61 9.49 -9.79
N LEU A 263 19.39 10.13 -8.93
CA LEU A 263 18.99 11.32 -8.19
C LEU A 263 19.09 12.56 -9.06
N ASP A 264 17.98 12.99 -9.61
CA ASP A 264 17.84 14.23 -10.37
C ASP A 264 17.68 15.40 -9.40
N GLU A 265 18.74 16.20 -9.23
CA GLU A 265 18.75 17.35 -8.31
C GLU A 265 17.80 18.48 -8.72
N GLY A 266 17.30 18.47 -9.96
CA GLY A 266 16.28 19.40 -10.43
C GLY A 266 14.87 19.04 -9.97
N ARG A 267 14.67 17.87 -9.35
CA ARG A 267 13.37 17.39 -8.86
C ARG A 267 13.29 17.45 -7.35
N LYS A 268 12.14 17.83 -6.85
CA LYS A 268 11.82 17.83 -5.42
C LYS A 268 11.71 16.38 -4.93
N THR A 269 12.67 15.92 -4.12
CA THR A 269 12.87 14.50 -3.83
C THR A 269 12.77 14.20 -2.33
N ILE A 270 12.05 13.12 -1.97
CA ILE A 270 12.15 12.49 -0.65
C ILE A 270 13.00 11.22 -0.79
N ILE A 271 14.08 11.13 -0.02
CA ILE A 271 14.97 9.97 0.04
C ILE A 271 14.71 9.23 1.35
N HIS A 272 14.22 8.02 1.24
CA HIS A 272 14.06 7.13 2.39
C HIS A 272 15.31 6.26 2.55
N ILE A 273 16.08 6.47 3.61
CA ILE A 273 17.28 5.68 3.91
C ILE A 273 16.91 4.23 4.28
N PRO A 274 17.84 3.26 4.13
CA PRO A 274 17.57 1.87 4.47
C PRO A 274 17.26 1.71 5.96
N SER A 275 16.44 0.71 6.30
CA SER A 275 16.27 0.30 7.69
C SER A 275 17.60 -0.14 8.28
N VAL A 276 17.89 0.23 9.52
CA VAL A 276 19.15 -0.15 10.23
C VAL A 276 19.36 -1.67 10.25
N GLN A 277 18.27 -2.45 10.19
CA GLN A 277 18.33 -3.91 10.17
C GLN A 277 18.56 -4.50 8.78
N SER A 278 18.41 -3.71 7.70
CA SER A 278 18.58 -4.21 6.34
C SER A 278 20.06 -4.47 5.99
N ALA A 279 20.29 -5.34 5.01
CA ALA A 279 21.64 -5.65 4.52
C ALA A 279 22.29 -4.44 3.79
N GLU A 280 21.47 -3.56 3.23
CA GLU A 280 21.89 -2.37 2.51
C GLU A 280 22.40 -1.26 3.44
N SER A 281 22.02 -1.31 4.74
CA SER A 281 22.38 -0.29 5.73
C SER A 281 23.84 -0.37 6.17
N SER A 282 24.47 0.78 6.44
CA SER A 282 25.73 0.91 7.16
C SER A 282 25.59 0.52 8.65
N LYS A 283 24.38 0.25 9.13
CA LYS A 283 23.97 0.03 10.54
C LYS A 283 23.97 1.31 11.39
N GLN A 284 24.39 2.42 10.82
CA GLN A 284 24.43 3.73 11.48
C GLN A 284 23.67 4.76 10.64
N LYS A 285 22.47 5.11 11.06
CA LYS A 285 21.58 5.98 10.29
C LYS A 285 22.16 7.38 10.01
N TYR A 286 23.01 7.89 10.89
CA TYR A 286 23.67 9.20 10.66
C TYR A 286 24.75 9.11 9.56
N GLU A 287 25.43 7.98 9.43
CA GLU A 287 26.35 7.73 8.33
C GLU A 287 25.60 7.68 6.99
N GLU A 288 24.37 7.12 6.97
CA GLU A 288 23.55 7.12 5.76
C GLU A 288 23.25 8.54 5.29
N VAL A 289 22.90 9.45 6.21
CA VAL A 289 22.66 10.86 5.89
C VAL A 289 23.95 11.50 5.33
N ASN A 290 25.08 11.28 5.98
CA ASN A 290 26.37 11.82 5.50
C ASN A 290 26.73 11.29 4.12
N HIS A 291 26.54 9.99 3.86
CA HIS A 291 26.80 9.39 2.54
C HIS A 291 25.91 10.01 1.45
N ILE A 292 24.65 10.31 1.77
CA ILE A 292 23.77 11.00 0.82
C ILE A 292 24.23 12.43 0.57
N ILE A 293 24.62 13.17 1.61
CA ILE A 293 25.16 14.53 1.46
C ILE A 293 26.45 14.49 0.63
N ASP A 294 27.38 13.54 0.90
CA ASP A 294 28.60 13.37 0.12
C ASP A 294 28.32 13.05 -1.37
N CYS A 295 27.24 12.31 -1.66
CA CYS A 295 26.79 12.09 -3.03
C CYS A 295 26.29 13.37 -3.69
N LEU A 296 25.58 14.23 -2.97
CA LEU A 296 25.08 15.51 -3.47
C LEU A 296 26.21 16.53 -3.68
N GLY A 297 27.07 16.69 -2.67
CA GLY A 297 28.12 17.70 -2.73
C GLY A 297 28.73 18.05 -1.39
N GLU A 298 29.10 19.31 -1.23
CA GLU A 298 29.71 19.83 -0.02
C GLU A 298 28.70 20.64 0.80
N MET A 299 28.56 20.33 2.09
CA MET A 299 27.71 21.11 2.99
C MET A 299 28.37 22.44 3.30
N GLU A 300 27.81 23.57 2.82
CA GLU A 300 28.33 24.90 3.08
C GLU A 300 27.97 25.39 4.48
N TYR A 301 26.70 25.23 4.90
CA TYR A 301 26.28 25.54 6.26
C TYR A 301 24.93 24.86 6.61
N GLN A 302 24.60 24.87 7.89
CA GLN A 302 23.29 24.49 8.41
C GLN A 302 22.67 25.67 9.15
N ASP A 303 21.45 26.01 8.79
CA ASP A 303 20.70 27.10 9.44
C ASP A 303 20.45 26.75 10.93
N PRO A 304 20.84 27.63 11.87
CA PRO A 304 20.74 27.33 13.30
C PRO A 304 19.32 27.32 13.84
N GLU A 305 18.37 27.99 13.17
CA GLU A 305 16.98 28.10 13.61
C GLU A 305 16.11 26.98 12.99
N THR A 306 16.24 26.75 11.70
CA THR A 306 15.42 25.76 10.95
C THR A 306 16.06 24.40 10.86
N LYS A 307 17.38 24.30 11.09
CA LYS A 307 18.21 23.09 10.88
C LYS A 307 18.23 22.59 9.45
N ILE A 308 17.84 23.41 8.49
CA ILE A 308 17.97 23.09 7.06
C ILE A 308 19.44 23.18 6.66
N MET A 309 19.92 22.18 5.95
CA MET A 309 21.28 22.11 5.41
C MET A 309 21.32 22.73 4.01
N TYR A 310 22.34 23.49 3.73
CA TYR A 310 22.61 24.11 2.43
C TYR A 310 23.84 23.40 1.83
N VAL A 311 23.60 22.61 0.80
CA VAL A 311 24.59 21.74 0.16
C VAL A 311 24.88 22.25 -1.23
N LYS A 312 26.17 22.56 -1.51
CA LYS A 312 26.61 22.94 -2.86
C LYS A 312 26.77 21.70 -3.70
N SER A 313 25.91 21.54 -4.70
CA SER A 313 25.95 20.41 -5.61
C SER A 313 27.29 20.32 -6.32
N LYS A 314 27.92 19.15 -6.28
CA LYS A 314 29.15 18.86 -7.05
C LYS A 314 28.89 18.71 -8.54
N ARG A 315 27.64 18.49 -8.94
CA ARG A 315 27.20 18.28 -10.33
C ARG A 315 26.80 19.57 -11.02
N THR A 316 25.99 20.39 -10.35
CA THR A 316 25.40 21.62 -10.93
C THR A 316 26.04 22.89 -10.38
N GLY A 317 26.69 22.83 -9.22
CA GLY A 317 27.20 24.00 -8.48
C GLY A 317 26.11 24.81 -7.77
N ASN A 318 24.85 24.44 -7.89
CA ASN A 318 23.72 25.08 -7.23
C ASN A 318 23.69 24.73 -5.74
N ILE A 319 23.06 25.59 -4.95
CA ILE A 319 22.81 25.33 -3.54
C ILE A 319 21.48 24.58 -3.41
N LEU A 320 21.54 23.38 -2.82
CA LEU A 320 20.40 22.53 -2.52
C LEU A 320 20.02 22.70 -1.05
N LYS A 321 18.72 22.88 -0.78
CA LYS A 321 18.16 22.95 0.58
C LYS A 321 17.71 21.55 0.99
N VAL A 322 18.37 20.99 1.99
CA VAL A 322 18.17 19.60 2.42
C VAL A 322 17.68 19.54 3.85
N ALA A 323 16.55 18.85 4.06
CA ALA A 323 15.96 18.62 5.38
C ALA A 323 16.30 17.20 5.87
N ASP A 324 16.86 17.09 7.08
CA ASP A 324 17.14 15.82 7.75
C ASP A 324 16.07 15.48 8.80
N LEU A 325 15.27 14.46 8.52
CA LEU A 325 14.26 13.91 9.45
C LEU A 325 14.75 12.63 10.16
N VAL A 326 16.01 12.25 9.96
CA VAL A 326 16.62 11.05 10.56
C VAL A 326 17.16 11.34 11.95
N ASN A 327 17.49 12.60 12.23
CA ASN A 327 18.07 13.02 13.49
C ASN A 327 17.16 12.69 14.70
N ASP A 328 17.75 12.06 15.73
CA ASP A 328 17.03 11.67 16.96
C ASP A 328 16.91 12.80 17.98
N ASP A 329 17.72 13.87 17.87
CA ASP A 329 17.56 15.01 18.75
C ASP A 329 16.14 15.62 18.57
N PRO A 330 15.26 15.52 19.58
CA PRO A 330 13.89 15.96 19.44
C PRO A 330 13.78 17.43 19.09
N ARG A 331 14.70 18.28 19.58
CA ARG A 331 14.67 19.73 19.35
C ARG A 331 15.00 20.03 17.88
N SER A 332 16.09 19.49 17.38
CA SER A 332 16.49 19.68 15.98
C SER A 332 15.43 19.15 15.03
N ARG A 333 14.87 17.97 15.30
CA ARG A 333 13.79 17.41 14.48
C ARG A 333 12.52 18.25 14.51
N ASP A 334 12.11 18.75 15.69
CA ASP A 334 10.92 19.59 15.80
C ASP A 334 11.11 20.93 15.03
N GLN A 335 12.32 21.48 15.00
CA GLN A 335 12.63 22.66 14.19
C GLN A 335 12.51 22.40 12.70
N VAL A 336 13.06 21.28 12.20
CA VAL A 336 12.91 20.86 10.80
C VAL A 336 11.43 20.63 10.45
N VAL A 337 10.68 19.91 11.29
CA VAL A 337 9.25 19.67 11.06
C VAL A 337 8.44 20.96 11.09
N ALA A 338 8.76 21.88 12.01
CA ALA A 338 8.11 23.19 12.07
C ALA A 338 8.35 24.00 10.78
N TYR A 339 9.58 23.99 10.28
CA TYR A 339 9.91 24.62 8.99
C TYR A 339 9.13 23.98 7.84
N LEU A 340 9.14 22.64 7.73
CA LEU A 340 8.44 21.90 6.67
C LEU A 340 6.92 22.15 6.67
N ARG A 341 6.31 22.38 7.84
CA ARG A 341 4.89 22.76 7.95
C ARG A 341 4.61 24.18 7.41
N GLY A 342 5.60 25.06 7.40
CA GLY A 342 5.52 26.41 6.88
C GLY A 342 5.84 26.51 5.38
N VAL A 343 6.33 25.44 4.75
CA VAL A 343 6.68 25.43 3.32
C VAL A 343 5.44 25.68 2.47
N SER A 344 5.51 26.71 1.64
CA SER A 344 4.41 27.13 0.78
C SER A 344 4.77 27.22 -0.70
N LYS A 345 6.08 27.08 -1.03
CA LYS A 345 6.60 27.12 -2.39
C LYS A 345 7.50 25.93 -2.65
N ALA A 346 7.56 25.50 -3.90
CA ALA A 346 8.42 24.39 -4.32
C ALA A 346 9.90 24.63 -4.03
N ASP A 347 10.35 25.90 -4.11
CA ASP A 347 11.76 26.27 -3.92
C ASP A 347 12.18 26.48 -2.45
N ASP A 348 11.27 26.25 -1.51
CA ASP A 348 11.62 26.33 -0.09
C ASP A 348 12.48 25.14 0.35
N ILE A 349 12.29 23.94 -0.26
CA ILE A 349 13.06 22.72 -0.01
C ILE A 349 13.26 21.96 -1.32
N ASP A 350 14.45 21.36 -1.49
CA ASP A 350 14.78 20.54 -2.65
C ASP A 350 14.76 19.03 -2.31
N ILE A 351 15.35 18.64 -1.17
CA ILE A 351 15.50 17.25 -0.77
C ILE A 351 15.11 17.08 0.70
N ILE A 352 14.37 16.02 0.98
CA ILE A 352 14.08 15.55 2.35
C ILE A 352 14.68 14.16 2.52
N ILE A 353 15.51 13.96 3.55
CA ILE A 353 16.07 12.66 3.93
C ILE A 353 15.28 12.13 5.13
N ALA A 354 14.76 10.91 5.02
CA ALA A 354 13.86 10.34 6.01
C ALA A 354 14.17 8.87 6.30
N LEU A 355 13.86 8.41 7.52
CA LEU A 355 13.93 7.02 7.93
C LEU A 355 12.51 6.45 8.04
N GLY A 356 12.27 5.31 7.40
CA GLY A 356 10.98 4.63 7.44
C GLY A 356 9.86 5.48 6.84
N MET A 357 8.66 5.33 7.38
CA MET A 357 7.61 6.32 7.15
C MET A 357 8.09 7.62 7.77
N ALA A 358 8.58 8.55 6.95
CA ALA A 358 8.92 9.89 7.42
C ALA A 358 7.79 10.33 8.33
N LYS A 359 8.09 10.44 9.65
CA LYS A 359 7.08 10.52 10.69
C LYS A 359 6.01 11.48 10.25
N GLU A 360 4.80 10.98 10.12
CA GLU A 360 3.63 11.69 9.69
C GLU A 360 3.54 13.00 10.49
N GLY A 361 3.30 14.10 9.87
CA GLY A 361 3.25 15.37 10.60
C GLY A 361 3.54 16.61 9.78
N PHE A 362 3.94 16.46 8.52
CA PHE A 362 4.03 17.57 7.58
C PHE A 362 3.40 17.16 6.24
N ASP A 363 2.91 18.14 5.52
CA ASP A 363 2.41 18.02 4.16
C ASP A 363 3.36 18.74 3.20
N TRP A 364 3.95 18.00 2.27
CA TRP A 364 4.82 18.55 1.24
C TRP A 364 4.35 18.13 -0.15
N PRO A 365 3.40 18.89 -0.75
CA PRO A 365 2.80 18.52 -2.02
C PRO A 365 3.75 18.61 -3.21
N PHE A 366 4.86 19.31 -3.06
CA PHE A 366 5.81 19.59 -4.14
C PHE A 366 6.69 18.38 -4.52
N CYS A 367 6.68 17.30 -3.74
CA CYS A 367 7.48 16.11 -4.01
C CYS A 367 7.17 15.51 -5.38
N GLU A 368 8.20 15.45 -6.25
CA GLU A 368 8.13 14.85 -7.59
C GLU A 368 8.70 13.45 -7.63
N HIS A 369 9.69 13.15 -6.77
CA HIS A 369 10.38 11.88 -6.73
C HIS A 369 10.44 11.33 -5.30
N ALA A 370 9.87 10.16 -5.09
CA ALA A 370 10.04 9.39 -3.86
C ALA A 370 11.04 8.26 -4.12
N LEU A 371 12.21 8.35 -3.51
CA LEU A 371 13.31 7.40 -3.66
C LEU A 371 13.45 6.59 -2.37
N THR A 372 13.42 5.27 -2.47
CA THR A 372 13.68 4.37 -1.34
C THR A 372 14.97 3.61 -1.56
N ILE A 373 15.81 3.51 -0.53
CA ILE A 373 17.03 2.72 -0.56
C ILE A 373 16.77 1.41 0.20
N GLY A 374 17.00 0.29 -0.48
CA GLY A 374 16.71 -1.03 0.06
C GLY A 374 15.22 -1.38 0.08
N TYR A 375 14.93 -2.60 0.49
CA TYR A 375 13.58 -3.13 0.55
C TYR A 375 12.78 -2.57 1.74
N ARG A 376 11.49 -2.34 1.52
CA ARG A 376 10.51 -1.98 2.56
C ARG A 376 9.64 -3.19 2.90
N GLY A 377 9.56 -3.51 4.20
CA GLY A 377 8.89 -4.72 4.68
C GLY A 377 7.37 -4.72 4.56
N SER A 378 6.76 -3.54 4.42
CA SER A 378 5.31 -3.36 4.43
C SER A 378 4.81 -2.71 3.14
N LEU A 379 3.80 -3.31 2.51
CA LEU A 379 3.06 -2.72 1.40
C LEU A 379 2.43 -1.37 1.77
N THR A 380 1.92 -1.28 2.99
CA THR A 380 1.36 -0.03 3.55
C THR A 380 2.39 1.09 3.53
N GLU A 381 3.62 0.80 3.95
CA GLU A 381 4.72 1.79 3.92
C GLU A 381 5.00 2.26 2.50
N ILE A 382 5.07 1.34 1.54
CA ILE A 382 5.30 1.67 0.12
C ILE A 382 4.18 2.58 -0.42
N ILE A 383 2.92 2.26 -0.14
CA ILE A 383 1.76 3.07 -0.57
C ILE A 383 1.81 4.47 0.04
N GLN A 384 2.15 4.60 1.31
CA GLN A 384 2.28 5.89 1.96
C GLN A 384 3.44 6.72 1.40
N ILE A 385 4.56 6.09 1.06
CA ILE A 385 5.70 6.75 0.40
C ILE A 385 5.31 7.23 -1.00
N ILE A 386 4.66 6.38 -1.81
CA ILE A 386 4.13 6.76 -3.13
C ILE A 386 3.13 7.90 -2.98
N GLY A 387 2.25 7.83 -1.98
CA GLY A 387 1.26 8.85 -1.67
C GLY A 387 1.85 10.24 -1.37
N ARG A 388 3.13 10.33 -0.99
CA ARG A 388 3.81 11.62 -0.82
C ARG A 388 4.20 12.25 -2.15
N ALA A 389 4.65 11.45 -3.11
CA ALA A 389 4.98 11.94 -4.45
C ALA A 389 3.74 12.20 -5.32
N THR A 390 2.63 11.52 -5.04
CA THR A 390 1.40 11.62 -5.84
C THR A 390 0.42 12.69 -5.38
N ARG A 391 0.86 13.70 -4.62
CA ARG A 391 0.01 14.85 -4.31
C ARG A 391 -0.08 15.79 -5.50
N ASP A 392 -1.25 16.39 -5.71
CA ASP A 392 -1.42 17.38 -6.80
C ASP A 392 -0.72 18.70 -6.48
N SER A 393 0.07 19.22 -7.40
CA SER A 393 0.80 20.48 -7.22
C SER A 393 1.21 21.08 -8.57
N GLU A 394 1.20 22.40 -8.67
CA GLU A 394 1.49 23.15 -9.90
C GLU A 394 2.89 22.93 -10.46
N ASN A 395 3.86 22.56 -9.63
CA ASN A 395 5.25 22.38 -10.05
C ASN A 395 5.48 21.10 -10.84
N LYS A 396 4.53 20.16 -10.89
CA LYS A 396 4.77 18.85 -11.46
C LYS A 396 3.63 18.32 -12.32
N THR A 397 4.00 17.64 -13.40
CA THR A 397 3.08 16.86 -14.24
C THR A 397 3.34 15.36 -14.15
N HIS A 398 4.48 14.96 -13.55
CA HIS A 398 4.89 13.57 -13.38
C HIS A 398 5.38 13.33 -11.96
N ALA A 399 4.98 12.20 -11.38
CA ALA A 399 5.51 11.69 -10.13
C ALA A 399 6.26 10.39 -10.38
N GLN A 400 7.39 10.21 -9.70
CA GLN A 400 8.18 8.99 -9.79
C GLN A 400 8.40 8.39 -8.40
N PHE A 401 8.10 7.11 -8.26
CA PHE A 401 8.61 6.29 -7.17
C PHE A 401 9.73 5.39 -7.71
N THR A 402 10.88 5.38 -7.03
CA THR A 402 11.99 4.51 -7.40
C THR A 402 12.49 3.76 -6.17
N ASN A 403 12.60 2.46 -6.30
CA ASN A 403 13.24 1.63 -5.29
C ASN A 403 14.66 1.26 -5.76
N LEU A 404 15.67 1.70 -5.00
CA LEU A 404 17.07 1.38 -5.21
C LEU A 404 17.39 0.06 -4.49
N VAL A 405 17.57 -1.01 -5.25
CA VAL A 405 17.65 -2.39 -4.72
C VAL A 405 19.03 -2.99 -5.03
N ALA A 406 19.67 -3.54 -4.01
CA ALA A 406 20.91 -4.27 -4.19
C ALA A 406 20.68 -5.52 -5.05
N SER A 407 21.49 -5.69 -6.11
CA SER A 407 21.50 -6.92 -6.90
C SER A 407 22.11 -8.05 -6.08
N PRO A 408 21.47 -9.24 -6.03
CA PRO A 408 22.10 -10.38 -5.37
C PRO A 408 23.40 -10.73 -6.08
N ASP A 409 24.49 -10.83 -5.33
CA ASP A 409 25.76 -11.34 -5.84
C ASP A 409 25.78 -12.85 -5.63
N ALA A 410 26.17 -13.61 -6.66
CA ALA A 410 26.16 -15.07 -6.65
C ALA A 410 27.17 -15.68 -5.64
N GLU A 411 28.12 -14.86 -5.16
CA GLU A 411 29.15 -15.25 -4.20
C GLU A 411 28.82 -14.91 -2.74
N ASP A 412 27.67 -14.24 -2.50
CA ASP A 412 27.33 -13.73 -1.17
C ASP A 412 26.46 -14.73 -0.38
N ASN A 413 26.76 -14.94 0.90
CA ASN A 413 25.96 -15.76 1.80
C ASN A 413 24.51 -15.25 2.00
N ASP A 414 24.24 -14.01 1.58
CA ASP A 414 22.96 -13.32 1.72
C ASP A 414 22.10 -13.32 0.43
N VAL A 415 22.46 -14.09 -0.60
CA VAL A 415 21.70 -14.16 -1.87
C VAL A 415 20.21 -14.43 -1.64
N LYS A 416 19.85 -15.28 -0.67
CA LYS A 416 18.44 -15.59 -0.35
C LYS A 416 17.69 -14.36 0.16
N VAL A 417 18.31 -13.55 1.00
CA VAL A 417 17.70 -12.32 1.55
C VAL A 417 17.48 -11.30 0.44
N ALA A 418 18.47 -11.07 -0.41
CA ALA A 418 18.39 -10.14 -1.54
C ALA A 418 17.30 -10.56 -2.55
N VAL A 419 17.20 -11.87 -2.86
CA VAL A 419 16.16 -12.42 -3.74
C VAL A 419 14.77 -12.29 -3.12
N ASN A 420 14.61 -12.60 -1.83
CA ASN A 420 13.33 -12.41 -1.14
C ASN A 420 12.90 -10.94 -1.13
N ASN A 421 13.82 -10.02 -0.92
CA ASN A 421 13.56 -8.59 -0.96
C ASN A 421 13.12 -8.14 -2.36
N MET A 422 13.76 -8.67 -3.40
CA MET A 422 13.37 -8.42 -4.79
C MET A 422 11.97 -8.96 -5.11
N LEU A 423 11.64 -10.18 -4.68
CA LEU A 423 10.31 -10.78 -4.87
C LEU A 423 9.22 -9.96 -4.18
N LYS A 424 9.45 -9.50 -2.96
CA LYS A 424 8.52 -8.64 -2.24
C LYS A 424 8.34 -7.28 -2.93
N ALA A 425 9.41 -6.72 -3.48
CA ALA A 425 9.34 -5.49 -4.27
C ALA A 425 8.51 -5.67 -5.55
N ILE A 426 8.66 -6.82 -6.23
CA ILE A 426 7.84 -7.21 -7.38
C ILE A 426 6.36 -7.32 -7.00
N THR A 427 6.07 -8.01 -5.89
CA THR A 427 4.70 -8.16 -5.37
C THR A 427 4.06 -6.81 -5.09
N ALA A 428 4.80 -5.89 -4.46
CA ALA A 428 4.32 -4.54 -4.20
C ALA A 428 3.96 -3.80 -5.50
N SER A 429 4.77 -3.94 -6.54
CA SER A 429 4.50 -3.27 -7.82
C SER A 429 3.31 -3.85 -8.54
N LEU A 430 3.16 -5.18 -8.56
CA LEU A 430 1.97 -5.84 -9.12
C LEU A 430 0.69 -5.33 -8.48
N LEU A 431 0.73 -5.21 -7.15
CA LEU A 431 -0.42 -4.73 -6.41
C LEU A 431 -0.70 -3.26 -6.70
N MET A 432 0.35 -2.44 -6.80
CA MET A 432 0.18 -1.03 -7.17
C MET A 432 -0.35 -0.86 -8.59
N GLU A 433 0.06 -1.69 -9.54
CA GLU A 433 -0.51 -1.73 -10.89
C GLU A 433 -2.04 -1.92 -10.82
N GLN A 434 -2.51 -2.88 -10.02
CA GLN A 434 -3.93 -3.16 -9.82
C GLN A 434 -4.70 -1.99 -9.18
N VAL A 435 -4.07 -1.33 -8.22
CA VAL A 435 -4.68 -0.22 -7.45
C VAL A 435 -4.75 1.07 -8.25
N LEU A 436 -3.77 1.29 -9.11
CA LEU A 436 -3.63 2.51 -9.92
C LEU A 436 -4.32 2.43 -11.28
N ALA A 437 -4.79 1.24 -11.68
CA ALA A 437 -5.54 1.06 -12.92
C ALA A 437 -7.01 1.51 -12.78
N PRO A 438 -7.66 1.86 -13.90
CA PRO A 438 -9.09 2.17 -13.93
C PRO A 438 -9.93 1.05 -13.31
N ASN A 439 -11.02 1.42 -12.67
CA ASN A 439 -12.00 0.44 -12.22
C ASN A 439 -12.98 0.13 -13.32
N PHE A 440 -13.24 -1.17 -13.48
CA PHE A 440 -14.22 -1.69 -14.42
C PHE A 440 -15.40 -2.29 -13.66
N LYS A 441 -16.58 -2.16 -14.24
CA LYS A 441 -17.77 -2.91 -13.82
C LYS A 441 -17.92 -4.10 -14.74
N PHE A 442 -18.17 -5.27 -14.17
CA PHE A 442 -18.35 -6.50 -14.93
C PHE A 442 -19.82 -6.95 -14.85
N LYS A 443 -20.41 -7.24 -16.00
CA LYS A 443 -21.77 -7.76 -16.12
C LYS A 443 -21.75 -9.07 -16.93
N PRO A 444 -22.65 -10.01 -16.68
CA PRO A 444 -22.85 -11.16 -17.57
C PRO A 444 -23.29 -10.67 -18.98
N LYS A 445 -22.87 -11.40 -19.99
CA LYS A 445 -23.41 -11.25 -21.35
C LYS A 445 -24.31 -12.44 -21.65
N ASP A 446 -25.63 -12.20 -21.70
CA ASP A 446 -26.63 -13.22 -22.05
C ASP A 446 -26.66 -13.45 -23.55
N LYS A 447 -27.04 -14.70 -23.97
CA LYS A 447 -27.00 -15.12 -25.39
C LYS A 447 -28.04 -14.46 -26.29
N GLU A 448 -29.00 -13.73 -25.73
CA GLU A 448 -30.17 -13.22 -26.44
C GLU A 448 -30.27 -11.69 -26.54
N GLU A 449 -29.41 -10.94 -25.89
CA GLU A 449 -29.39 -9.47 -25.99
C GLU A 449 -28.47 -9.02 -27.12
N ASP A 450 -29.04 -9.02 -28.32
CA ASP A 450 -28.49 -8.41 -29.51
C ASP A 450 -28.70 -6.87 -29.44
N ASP A 451 -27.59 -6.12 -29.52
CA ASP A 451 -27.48 -4.68 -29.88
C ASP A 451 -28.34 -3.63 -29.12
N SER A 452 -28.91 -3.89 -27.96
CA SER A 452 -29.42 -2.79 -27.14
C SER A 452 -28.27 -2.19 -26.29
N THR A 453 -27.72 -1.08 -26.74
CA THR A 453 -26.99 -0.14 -25.87
C THR A 453 -28.02 0.38 -24.85
N ASP A 454 -28.08 -0.24 -23.67
CA ASP A 454 -28.73 0.37 -22.54
C ASP A 454 -28.10 1.75 -22.31
N GLU A 455 -28.90 2.82 -22.36
CA GLU A 455 -28.44 4.20 -22.10
C GLU A 455 -27.81 4.36 -20.69
N ASP A 456 -27.88 3.33 -19.85
CA ASP A 456 -27.30 3.24 -18.50
C ASP A 456 -25.93 2.53 -18.42
N ASP A 457 -25.32 2.10 -19.55
CA ASP A 457 -23.97 1.53 -19.50
C ASP A 457 -22.92 2.64 -19.25
N GLU A 458 -22.48 2.73 -18.01
CA GLU A 458 -21.35 3.61 -17.64
C GLU A 458 -20.09 3.27 -18.45
N ALA A 459 -19.30 4.28 -18.77
CA ALA A 459 -18.15 4.24 -19.69
C ALA A 459 -17.11 3.11 -19.46
N ASN A 460 -17.11 2.45 -18.28
CA ASN A 460 -16.17 1.38 -17.91
C ASN A 460 -16.88 0.04 -17.62
N THR A 461 -18.04 -0.23 -18.21
CA THR A 461 -18.74 -1.50 -18.04
C THR A 461 -18.29 -2.50 -19.11
N LEU A 462 -17.87 -3.70 -18.69
CA LEU A 462 -17.50 -4.81 -19.57
C LEU A 462 -18.49 -5.97 -19.40
N ARG A 463 -19.00 -6.50 -20.51
CA ARG A 463 -19.92 -7.64 -20.54
C ARG A 463 -19.15 -8.92 -20.90
N ILE A 464 -19.27 -9.96 -20.06
CA ILE A 464 -18.46 -11.17 -20.17
C ILE A 464 -19.36 -12.40 -20.17
N HIS A 465 -19.21 -13.24 -21.18
CA HIS A 465 -19.93 -14.52 -21.25
C HIS A 465 -19.50 -15.50 -20.17
N GLY A 466 -20.47 -16.04 -19.43
CA GLY A 466 -20.23 -16.99 -18.34
C GLY A 466 -19.81 -16.36 -17.03
N PHE A 467 -19.84 -15.02 -16.93
CA PHE A 467 -19.53 -14.30 -15.71
C PHE A 467 -20.68 -14.38 -14.70
N LYS A 468 -20.36 -14.58 -13.43
CA LYS A 468 -21.34 -14.70 -12.34
C LYS A 468 -21.36 -13.45 -11.48
N LEU A 469 -22.55 -12.90 -11.25
CA LEU A 469 -22.75 -11.82 -10.31
C LEU A 469 -22.83 -12.34 -8.86
N PRO A 470 -22.36 -11.56 -7.87
CA PRO A 470 -22.52 -11.89 -6.47
C PRO A 470 -24.00 -11.85 -6.07
N THR A 471 -24.49 -12.92 -5.46
CA THR A 471 -25.89 -13.06 -5.04
C THR A 471 -26.13 -12.53 -3.64
N SER A 472 -25.17 -12.68 -2.75
CA SER A 472 -25.27 -12.22 -1.36
C SER A 472 -24.66 -10.83 -1.14
N GLN A 473 -25.12 -10.16 -0.07
CA GLN A 473 -24.53 -8.89 0.36
C GLN A 473 -23.05 -9.07 0.77
N ARG A 474 -22.72 -10.23 1.37
CA ARG A 474 -21.35 -10.57 1.79
C ARG A 474 -20.37 -10.61 0.61
N ALA A 475 -20.74 -11.31 -0.45
CA ALA A 475 -19.94 -11.38 -1.67
C ALA A 475 -19.82 -10.01 -2.36
N LYS A 476 -20.90 -9.19 -2.35
CA LYS A 476 -20.86 -7.81 -2.87
C LYS A 476 -19.89 -6.94 -2.08
N ASP A 477 -19.94 -6.99 -0.75
CA ASP A 477 -19.06 -6.20 0.11
C ASP A 477 -17.58 -6.55 -0.11
N ILE A 478 -17.27 -7.84 -0.31
CA ILE A 478 -15.91 -8.30 -0.64
C ILE A 478 -15.45 -7.70 -1.97
N ILE A 479 -16.28 -7.77 -2.99
CA ILE A 479 -15.96 -7.29 -4.33
C ILE A 479 -15.81 -5.76 -4.36
N GLU A 480 -16.71 -5.03 -3.71
CA GLU A 480 -16.73 -3.57 -3.75
C GLU A 480 -15.72 -2.92 -2.81
N SER A 481 -15.42 -3.55 -1.67
CA SER A 481 -14.61 -2.93 -0.60
C SER A 481 -13.31 -3.66 -0.28
N ASP A 482 -13.25 -4.98 -0.42
CA ASP A 482 -12.14 -5.80 0.06
C ASP A 482 -11.35 -6.47 -1.07
N LEU A 483 -11.72 -6.26 -2.34
CA LEU A 483 -11.10 -6.93 -3.49
C LEU A 483 -9.58 -6.71 -3.55
N ASN A 484 -9.11 -5.50 -3.27
CA ASN A 484 -7.68 -5.20 -3.29
C ASN A 484 -6.95 -5.83 -2.08
N ASP A 485 -7.59 -5.88 -0.90
CA ASP A 485 -7.04 -6.59 0.26
C ASP A 485 -6.91 -8.09 -0.04
N LEU A 486 -7.92 -8.67 -0.69
CA LEU A 486 -7.88 -10.06 -1.14
C LEU A 486 -6.78 -10.32 -2.16
N LYS A 487 -6.62 -9.45 -3.16
CA LYS A 487 -5.51 -9.54 -4.12
C LYS A 487 -4.14 -9.46 -3.45
N ALA A 488 -3.99 -8.55 -2.46
CA ALA A 488 -2.77 -8.45 -1.68
C ALA A 488 -2.48 -9.76 -0.94
N ARG A 489 -3.49 -10.40 -0.39
CA ARG A 489 -3.37 -11.69 0.28
C ARG A 489 -2.97 -12.81 -0.69
N ILE A 490 -3.60 -12.86 -1.87
CA ILE A 490 -3.26 -13.81 -2.93
C ILE A 490 -1.80 -13.63 -3.35
N LEU A 491 -1.34 -12.41 -3.59
CA LEU A 491 0.02 -12.11 -4.03
C LEU A 491 1.09 -12.38 -2.95
N GLN A 492 0.72 -12.45 -1.68
CA GLN A 492 1.62 -12.76 -0.56
C GLN A 492 1.64 -14.26 -0.22
N ASP A 493 0.74 -15.07 -0.79
CA ASP A 493 0.72 -16.51 -0.58
C ASP A 493 2.00 -17.16 -1.15
N GLU A 494 2.64 -18.01 -0.37
CA GLU A 494 3.91 -18.63 -0.75
C GLU A 494 3.80 -19.51 -2.00
N THR A 495 2.66 -20.17 -2.18
CA THR A 495 2.41 -21.01 -3.37
C THR A 495 2.19 -20.13 -4.60
N MET A 496 1.50 -19.02 -4.43
CA MET A 496 1.30 -18.03 -5.49
C MET A 496 2.63 -17.40 -5.92
N LEU A 497 3.51 -17.04 -4.98
CA LEU A 497 4.85 -16.55 -5.28
C LEU A 497 5.67 -17.53 -6.13
N LYS A 498 5.50 -18.83 -5.91
CA LYS A 498 6.13 -19.89 -6.75
C LYS A 498 5.52 -19.99 -8.15
N ALA A 499 4.25 -19.65 -8.29
CA ALA A 499 3.52 -19.71 -9.55
C ALA A 499 3.75 -18.48 -10.46
N MET A 500 4.08 -17.33 -9.89
CA MET A 500 4.28 -16.07 -10.62
C MET A 500 5.26 -16.15 -11.79
N PRO A 501 6.39 -16.87 -11.73
CA PRO A 501 7.33 -16.97 -12.85
C PRO A 501 6.81 -17.75 -14.07
N GLY A 502 5.57 -18.21 -14.06
CA GLY A 502 5.01 -19.02 -15.15
C GLY A 502 5.32 -20.51 -15.04
N ASN A 503 5.70 -21.00 -13.86
CA ASN A 503 5.98 -22.42 -13.60
C ASN A 503 4.72 -23.28 -13.48
N LEU A 504 3.55 -22.66 -13.38
CA LEU A 504 2.24 -23.33 -13.33
C LEU A 504 1.36 -22.82 -14.48
N GLU A 505 0.52 -23.73 -14.98
CA GLU A 505 -0.50 -23.37 -15.94
C GLU A 505 -1.46 -22.30 -15.35
N PRO A 506 -1.80 -21.24 -16.10
CA PRO A 506 -2.68 -20.20 -15.62
C PRO A 506 -4.03 -20.70 -15.08
N GLU A 507 -4.58 -21.74 -15.70
CA GLU A 507 -5.82 -22.39 -15.25
C GLU A 507 -5.70 -22.93 -13.83
N VAL A 508 -4.56 -23.53 -13.46
CA VAL A 508 -4.30 -24.02 -12.09
C VAL A 508 -4.26 -22.88 -11.09
N ILE A 509 -3.63 -21.77 -11.47
CA ILE A 509 -3.60 -20.55 -10.64
C ILE A 509 -5.03 -20.05 -10.40
N ASN A 510 -5.79 -19.89 -11.49
CA ASN A 510 -7.09 -19.22 -11.47
C ASN A 510 -8.21 -20.10 -10.89
N THR A 511 -8.16 -21.43 -11.08
CA THR A 511 -9.26 -22.33 -10.70
C THR A 511 -8.97 -23.18 -9.45
N ILE A 512 -7.72 -23.25 -8.99
CA ILE A 512 -7.33 -24.06 -7.83
C ILE A 512 -6.70 -23.19 -6.73
N LEU A 513 -5.64 -22.42 -7.04
CA LEU A 513 -4.92 -21.68 -6.02
C LEU A 513 -5.70 -20.48 -5.48
N ILE A 514 -6.25 -19.66 -6.36
CA ILE A 514 -7.05 -18.49 -5.96
C ILE A 514 -8.26 -18.90 -5.13
N PRO A 515 -9.12 -19.87 -5.53
CA PRO A 515 -10.24 -20.33 -4.71
C PRO A 515 -9.83 -20.84 -3.32
N ARG A 516 -8.72 -21.57 -3.23
CA ARG A 516 -8.18 -22.04 -1.95
C ARG A 516 -7.89 -20.87 -1.02
N ILE A 517 -7.17 -19.87 -1.51
CA ILE A 517 -6.82 -18.69 -0.71
C ILE A 517 -8.06 -17.88 -0.32
N ILE A 518 -9.03 -17.73 -1.24
CA ILE A 518 -10.31 -17.06 -0.93
C ILE A 518 -11.01 -17.81 0.21
N ARG A 519 -11.08 -19.13 0.19
CA ARG A 519 -11.71 -19.94 1.22
C ARG A 519 -10.97 -19.85 2.57
N GLU A 520 -9.64 -19.73 2.56
CA GLU A 520 -8.86 -19.49 3.78
C GLU A 520 -9.15 -18.12 4.40
N VAL A 521 -9.34 -17.09 3.57
CA VAL A 521 -9.62 -15.71 4.03
C VAL A 521 -11.08 -15.54 4.42
N TYR A 522 -12.01 -16.15 3.66
CA TYR A 522 -13.46 -16.05 3.84
C TYR A 522 -14.09 -17.46 3.91
N PRO A 523 -13.94 -18.15 5.04
CA PRO A 523 -14.45 -19.52 5.21
C PRO A 523 -16.00 -19.59 5.28
N ASP A 524 -16.64 -18.46 5.43
CA ASP A 524 -18.11 -18.28 5.53
C ASP A 524 -18.81 -18.26 4.17
N LEU A 525 -18.08 -18.13 3.05
CA LEU A 525 -18.66 -18.15 1.72
C LEU A 525 -19.10 -19.55 1.29
N ASP A 526 -20.29 -19.66 0.68
CA ASP A 526 -20.69 -20.86 -0.03
C ASP A 526 -19.95 -21.01 -1.38
N ASP A 527 -20.18 -22.12 -2.10
CA ASP A 527 -19.46 -22.40 -3.34
C ASP A 527 -19.87 -21.44 -4.48
N GLU A 528 -21.10 -20.94 -4.52
CA GLU A 528 -21.54 -19.98 -5.53
C GLU A 528 -20.98 -18.59 -5.27
N GLU A 529 -20.97 -18.16 -4.04
CA GLU A 529 -20.38 -16.89 -3.60
C GLU A 529 -18.88 -16.86 -3.82
N LEU A 530 -18.19 -17.96 -3.44
CA LEU A 530 -16.76 -18.11 -3.65
C LEU A 530 -16.42 -18.03 -5.14
N GLU A 531 -17.21 -18.70 -6.00
CA GLU A 531 -17.00 -18.65 -7.44
C GLU A 531 -17.24 -17.26 -8.03
N ALA A 532 -18.24 -16.53 -7.56
CA ALA A 532 -18.47 -15.15 -7.98
C ALA A 532 -17.31 -14.22 -7.57
N VAL A 533 -16.82 -14.32 -6.33
CA VAL A 533 -15.66 -13.56 -5.85
C VAL A 533 -14.40 -13.94 -6.63
N ARG A 534 -14.16 -15.24 -6.87
CA ARG A 534 -13.04 -15.73 -7.68
C ARG A 534 -13.04 -15.13 -9.08
N GLN A 535 -14.17 -15.21 -9.77
CA GLN A 535 -14.28 -14.66 -11.14
C GLN A 535 -13.99 -13.16 -11.15
N HIS A 536 -14.48 -12.40 -10.17
CA HIS A 536 -14.19 -10.97 -10.07
C HIS A 536 -12.69 -10.70 -9.85
N VAL A 537 -12.03 -11.46 -8.96
CA VAL A 537 -10.58 -11.34 -8.72
C VAL A 537 -9.80 -11.58 -10.01
N VAL A 538 -10.09 -12.66 -10.71
CA VAL A 538 -9.36 -13.07 -11.92
C VAL A 538 -9.60 -12.07 -13.06
N VAL A 539 -10.87 -11.75 -13.33
CA VAL A 539 -11.24 -10.81 -14.39
C VAL A 539 -10.66 -9.42 -14.14
N ASP A 540 -10.84 -8.87 -12.95
CA ASP A 540 -10.34 -7.54 -12.62
C ASP A 540 -8.80 -7.51 -12.70
N SER A 541 -8.11 -8.56 -12.27
CA SER A 541 -6.66 -8.63 -12.35
C SER A 541 -6.14 -8.73 -13.79
N VAL A 542 -6.77 -9.54 -14.63
CA VAL A 542 -6.36 -9.69 -16.05
C VAL A 542 -6.67 -8.44 -16.85
N ILE A 543 -7.84 -7.84 -16.67
CA ILE A 543 -8.25 -6.65 -17.42
C ILE A 543 -7.37 -5.45 -17.06
N LYS A 544 -7.08 -5.23 -15.77
CA LYS A 544 -6.25 -4.12 -15.29
C LYS A 544 -4.79 -4.17 -15.74
N THR A 545 -4.27 -5.36 -16.00
CA THR A 545 -2.89 -5.55 -16.52
C THR A 545 -2.82 -5.59 -18.05
N SER A 546 -3.96 -5.53 -18.72
CA SER A 546 -4.07 -5.64 -20.17
C SER A 546 -4.04 -4.27 -20.85
N SER A 547 -3.36 -4.17 -21.99
CA SER A 547 -3.42 -2.97 -22.84
C SER A 547 -4.65 -3.01 -23.75
N THR A 548 -5.34 -1.89 -23.88
CA THR A 548 -6.46 -1.73 -24.82
C THR A 548 -6.00 -1.06 -26.09
N VAL A 549 -6.50 -1.52 -27.24
CA VAL A 549 -6.24 -0.94 -28.56
C VAL A 549 -7.58 -0.76 -29.27
N GLU A 550 -7.80 0.42 -29.83
CA GLU A 550 -8.94 0.68 -30.71
C GLU A 550 -8.52 0.56 -32.17
N GLN A 551 -9.20 -0.29 -32.95
CA GLN A 551 -8.98 -0.45 -34.35
C GLN A 551 -10.31 -0.68 -35.10
N GLY A 552 -10.59 0.14 -36.10
CA GLY A 552 -11.80 -0.02 -36.92
C GLY A 552 -13.12 0.18 -36.19
N GLY A 553 -13.15 1.02 -35.13
CA GLY A 553 -14.33 1.25 -34.29
C GLY A 553 -14.61 0.14 -33.26
N LYS A 554 -13.72 -0.84 -33.12
CA LYS A 554 -13.81 -1.90 -32.14
C LYS A 554 -12.67 -1.78 -31.12
N LYS A 555 -12.99 -2.09 -29.87
CA LYS A 555 -12.01 -2.16 -28.77
C LYS A 555 -11.49 -3.59 -28.62
N PHE A 556 -10.18 -3.71 -28.57
CA PHE A 556 -9.49 -4.98 -28.32
C PHE A 556 -8.70 -4.90 -27.04
N ILE A 557 -8.71 -5.98 -26.28
CA ILE A 557 -7.87 -6.16 -25.09
C ILE A 557 -6.76 -7.15 -25.46
N ARG A 558 -5.51 -6.76 -25.20
CA ARG A 558 -4.39 -7.65 -25.35
C ARG A 558 -4.26 -8.52 -24.11
N MET A 559 -4.60 -9.79 -24.23
CA MET A 559 -4.42 -10.79 -23.17
C MET A 559 -3.33 -11.77 -23.60
N ALA A 560 -2.24 -11.83 -22.84
CA ALA A 560 -1.03 -12.57 -23.21
C ALA A 560 -0.55 -12.20 -24.64
N ASP A 561 -0.51 -13.15 -25.57
CA ASP A 561 -0.04 -12.94 -26.95
C ASP A 561 -1.16 -12.68 -27.96
N SER A 562 -2.40 -12.54 -27.49
CA SER A 562 -3.58 -12.42 -28.36
C SER A 562 -4.36 -11.13 -28.11
N PHE A 563 -4.91 -10.55 -29.19
CA PHE A 563 -5.89 -9.47 -29.10
C PHE A 563 -7.30 -10.07 -29.17
N ILE A 564 -8.10 -9.84 -28.13
CA ILE A 564 -9.48 -10.31 -28.03
C ILE A 564 -10.38 -9.10 -28.12
N ASN A 565 -11.39 -9.16 -29.00
CA ASN A 565 -12.44 -8.15 -29.07
C ASN A 565 -13.19 -8.09 -27.74
N VAL A 566 -13.38 -6.88 -27.20
CA VAL A 566 -14.11 -6.67 -25.93
C VAL A 566 -15.52 -7.29 -25.99
N ASP A 567 -16.15 -7.28 -27.15
CA ASP A 567 -17.48 -7.88 -27.34
C ASP A 567 -17.48 -9.42 -27.31
N GLU A 568 -16.33 -10.07 -27.38
CA GLU A 568 -16.17 -11.53 -27.40
C GLU A 568 -15.51 -12.06 -26.09
N LEU A 569 -15.48 -11.24 -25.04
CA LEU A 569 -14.91 -11.64 -23.75
C LEU A 569 -15.69 -12.79 -23.13
N ARG A 570 -14.95 -13.83 -22.73
CA ARG A 570 -15.46 -15.02 -22.09
C ARG A 570 -14.60 -15.40 -20.89
N ILE A 571 -15.22 -15.89 -19.83
CA ILE A 571 -14.52 -16.26 -18.61
C ILE A 571 -13.48 -17.36 -18.85
N ASP A 572 -13.79 -18.36 -19.67
CA ASP A 572 -12.88 -19.45 -20.01
C ASP A 572 -11.63 -19.01 -20.78
N LEU A 573 -11.68 -17.89 -21.50
CA LEU A 573 -10.50 -17.30 -22.15
C LEU A 573 -9.66 -16.50 -21.14
N ILE A 574 -10.32 -15.79 -20.24
CA ILE A 574 -9.66 -14.98 -19.21
C ILE A 574 -8.91 -15.90 -18.21
N GLU A 575 -9.49 -17.03 -17.85
CA GLU A 575 -8.87 -18.02 -16.95
C GLU A 575 -7.57 -18.64 -17.49
N LYS A 576 -7.33 -18.56 -18.80
CA LYS A 576 -6.09 -19.02 -19.42
C LYS A 576 -4.95 -18.00 -19.35
N VAL A 577 -5.17 -16.84 -18.74
CA VAL A 577 -4.16 -15.80 -18.59
C VAL A 577 -3.67 -15.79 -17.14
N ASN A 578 -2.34 -15.79 -16.96
CA ASN A 578 -1.76 -15.55 -15.63
C ASN A 578 -1.87 -14.06 -15.30
N PRO A 579 -2.70 -13.65 -14.32
CA PRO A 579 -2.97 -12.25 -14.05
C PRO A 579 -1.76 -11.50 -13.45
N PHE A 580 -0.70 -12.21 -13.06
CA PHE A 580 0.45 -11.66 -12.34
C PHE A 580 1.78 -11.77 -13.10
N GLN A 581 1.74 -12.21 -14.36
CA GLN A 581 2.96 -12.49 -15.13
C GLN A 581 3.68 -11.22 -15.61
N HIS A 582 2.95 -10.15 -15.90
CA HIS A 582 3.49 -8.95 -16.55
C HIS A 582 4.66 -8.30 -15.80
N ALA A 583 4.54 -8.05 -14.50
CA ALA A 583 5.62 -7.41 -13.74
C ALA A 583 6.85 -8.31 -13.62
N PHE A 584 6.66 -9.63 -13.54
CA PHE A 584 7.78 -10.56 -13.57
C PHE A 584 8.52 -10.53 -14.90
N GLU A 585 7.80 -10.43 -16.03
CA GLU A 585 8.41 -10.31 -17.36
C GLU A 585 9.21 -9.02 -17.53
N VAL A 586 8.69 -7.88 -17.05
CA VAL A 586 9.39 -6.58 -17.11
C VAL A 586 10.72 -6.66 -16.34
N ILE A 587 10.68 -7.23 -15.14
CA ILE A 587 11.89 -7.38 -14.31
C ILE A 587 12.84 -8.38 -14.94
N SER A 588 12.35 -9.51 -15.43
CA SER A 588 13.18 -10.57 -16.03
C SER A 588 13.96 -10.10 -17.25
N LYS A 589 13.42 -9.15 -18.02
CA LYS A 589 14.12 -8.55 -19.17
C LYS A 589 15.27 -7.62 -18.77
N ASN A 590 15.27 -7.15 -17.54
CA ASN A 590 16.21 -6.12 -17.06
C ASN A 590 17.22 -6.63 -16.02
N VAL A 591 17.15 -7.92 -15.62
CA VAL A 591 18.12 -8.56 -14.74
C VAL A 591 18.96 -9.59 -15.49
N THR A 592 20.16 -9.86 -15.01
CA THR A 592 21.05 -10.85 -15.66
C THR A 592 20.51 -12.27 -15.52
N LYS A 593 20.88 -13.17 -16.45
CA LYS A 593 20.51 -14.60 -16.39
C LYS A 593 20.90 -15.26 -15.08
N GLY A 594 22.02 -14.84 -14.46
CA GLY A 594 22.48 -15.34 -13.16
C GLY A 594 21.52 -14.96 -12.04
N ILE A 595 21.05 -13.69 -12.02
CA ILE A 595 20.07 -13.18 -11.05
C ILE A 595 18.74 -13.90 -11.22
N LEU A 596 18.25 -14.07 -12.46
CA LEU A 596 17.03 -14.85 -12.73
C LEU A 596 17.12 -16.28 -12.23
N LYS A 597 18.25 -16.93 -12.43
CA LYS A 597 18.50 -18.28 -11.90
C LYS A 597 18.48 -18.31 -10.38
N SER A 598 19.13 -17.34 -9.72
CA SER A 598 19.13 -17.20 -8.26
C SER A 598 17.73 -16.94 -7.71
N ILE A 599 16.90 -16.12 -8.40
CA ILE A 599 15.50 -15.91 -8.08
C ILE A 599 14.73 -17.23 -8.17
N GLN A 600 14.91 -17.96 -9.26
CA GLN A 600 14.22 -19.22 -9.51
C GLN A 600 14.64 -20.33 -8.52
N ASP A 601 15.93 -20.44 -8.22
CA ASP A 601 16.45 -21.37 -7.22
C ASP A 601 15.94 -21.03 -5.81
N THR A 602 15.82 -19.75 -5.48
CA THR A 602 15.28 -19.28 -4.19
C THR A 602 13.78 -19.54 -4.10
N ILE A 603 12.99 -19.21 -5.14
CA ILE A 603 11.56 -19.54 -5.20
C ILE A 603 11.34 -21.04 -5.02
N ASN A 604 12.13 -21.86 -5.68
CA ASN A 604 12.05 -23.31 -5.57
C ASN A 604 12.52 -23.84 -4.20
N SER A 605 13.31 -23.08 -3.45
CA SER A 605 13.78 -23.42 -2.10
C SER A 605 12.93 -22.86 -0.97
N ILE A 606 11.93 -22.00 -1.27
CA ILE A 606 10.99 -21.48 -0.29
C ILE A 606 10.20 -22.68 0.28
N LYS A 607 10.39 -22.90 1.56
CA LYS A 607 10.06 -24.01 2.43
C LYS A 607 8.96 -24.96 1.93
N ILE A 608 9.42 -26.11 1.64
CA ILE A 608 8.65 -27.33 1.85
C ILE A 608 8.56 -27.50 3.38
N GLU A 609 7.41 -27.28 3.98
CA GLU A 609 7.17 -27.59 5.39
C GLU A 609 7.14 -29.11 5.59
N MET A 610 8.32 -29.69 5.57
CA MET A 610 8.51 -31.12 5.81
C MET A 610 9.84 -31.32 6.53
N THR A 611 9.80 -32.03 7.64
CA THR A 611 11.00 -32.40 8.36
C THR A 611 11.78 -33.51 7.60
N GLU A 612 13.10 -33.63 7.83
CA GLU A 612 13.91 -34.69 7.23
C GLU A 612 13.35 -36.08 7.60
N GLN A 613 12.79 -36.24 8.81
CA GLN A 613 12.17 -37.50 9.25
C GLN A 613 10.90 -37.83 8.47
N GLU A 614 10.03 -36.83 8.23
CA GLU A 614 8.82 -37.01 7.40
C GLU A 614 9.19 -37.36 5.97
N ALA A 615 10.21 -36.67 5.41
CA ALA A 615 10.69 -36.96 4.06
C ALA A 615 11.25 -38.40 3.93
N LEU A 616 11.96 -38.87 4.94
CA LEU A 616 12.46 -40.25 5.00
C LEU A 616 11.31 -41.29 5.03
N LEU A 617 10.20 -40.99 5.70
CA LEU A 617 9.02 -41.86 5.72
C LEU A 617 8.35 -42.00 4.35
N LEU A 618 8.50 -40.99 3.49
CA LEU A 618 7.97 -41.00 2.13
C LEU A 618 8.92 -41.62 1.12
N TRP A 619 10.17 -41.86 1.46
CA TRP A 619 11.17 -42.45 0.57
C TRP A 619 10.77 -43.78 -0.07
N PRO A 620 10.18 -44.78 0.65
CA PRO A 620 9.68 -45.99 0.02
C PRO A 620 8.63 -45.71 -1.05
N LYS A 621 7.67 -44.82 -0.79
CA LYS A 621 6.60 -44.45 -1.75
C LYS A 621 7.16 -43.73 -2.97
N ILE A 622 8.20 -42.92 -2.83
CA ILE A 622 8.92 -42.29 -3.95
C ILE A 622 9.57 -43.35 -4.84
N ASN A 623 10.19 -44.36 -4.25
CA ASN A 623 10.81 -45.43 -5.00
C ASN A 623 9.78 -46.32 -5.71
N ASP A 624 8.63 -46.57 -5.09
CA ASP A 624 7.53 -47.32 -5.71
C ASP A 624 6.94 -46.51 -6.87
N PHE A 625 6.68 -45.21 -6.70
CA PHE A 625 6.23 -44.32 -7.76
C PHE A 625 7.18 -44.31 -8.96
N ARG A 626 8.51 -44.24 -8.69
CA ARG A 626 9.53 -44.32 -9.75
C ARG A 626 9.52 -45.64 -10.50
N ARG A 627 9.26 -46.75 -9.80
CA ARG A 627 9.16 -48.07 -10.44
C ARG A 627 7.91 -48.22 -11.30
N GLU A 628 6.80 -47.64 -10.86
CA GLU A 628 5.52 -47.74 -11.55
C GLU A 628 5.42 -46.79 -12.76
N THR A 629 5.92 -45.57 -12.63
CA THR A 629 5.76 -44.52 -13.65
C THR A 629 6.99 -44.33 -14.54
N GLY A 630 8.16 -44.81 -14.12
CA GLY A 630 9.43 -44.55 -14.80
C GLY A 630 9.94 -43.11 -14.65
N ALA A 631 9.24 -42.28 -13.89
CA ALA A 631 9.54 -40.86 -13.70
C ALA A 631 9.68 -40.51 -12.21
N GLU A 632 10.29 -39.36 -11.91
CA GLU A 632 10.27 -38.79 -10.56
C GLU A 632 8.94 -38.09 -10.27
N PRO A 633 8.45 -38.12 -9.01
CA PRO A 633 7.26 -37.37 -8.64
C PRO A 633 7.48 -35.86 -8.88
N SER A 634 6.46 -35.21 -9.41
CA SER A 634 6.48 -33.81 -9.81
C SER A 634 5.86 -32.89 -8.74
N LEU A 635 6.52 -31.76 -8.44
CA LEU A 635 5.95 -30.70 -7.62
C LEU A 635 4.71 -30.05 -8.28
N HIS A 636 4.50 -30.33 -9.55
CA HIS A 636 3.42 -29.80 -10.39
C HIS A 636 2.33 -30.81 -10.70
N ALA A 637 2.32 -31.95 -10.01
CA ALA A 637 1.32 -32.97 -10.22
C ALA A 637 -0.06 -32.53 -9.67
N PHE A 638 -1.12 -33.02 -10.31
CA PHE A 638 -2.50 -32.82 -9.82
C PHE A 638 -2.81 -33.64 -8.56
N ASP A 639 -2.13 -34.76 -8.37
CA ASP A 639 -2.29 -35.58 -7.16
C ASP A 639 -1.44 -35.01 -6.01
N GLN A 640 -2.11 -34.54 -4.95
CA GLN A 640 -1.44 -34.07 -3.75
C GLN A 640 -0.47 -35.07 -3.12
N LYS A 641 -0.69 -36.39 -3.31
CA LYS A 641 0.22 -37.39 -2.83
C LYS A 641 1.52 -37.41 -3.63
N GLU A 642 1.43 -37.19 -4.93
CA GLU A 642 2.60 -37.04 -5.79
C GLU A 642 3.37 -35.77 -5.46
N VAL A 643 2.68 -34.61 -5.29
CA VAL A 643 3.29 -33.35 -4.85
C VAL A 643 4.03 -33.54 -3.53
N ARG A 644 3.41 -34.22 -2.55
CA ARG A 644 4.04 -34.48 -1.26
C ARG A 644 5.27 -35.38 -1.34
N MET A 645 5.28 -36.36 -2.27
CA MET A 645 6.46 -37.17 -2.58
C MET A 645 7.56 -36.35 -3.26
N ALA A 646 7.21 -35.44 -4.16
CA ALA A 646 8.17 -34.54 -4.79
C ALA A 646 8.80 -33.56 -3.78
N GLU A 647 8.02 -33.02 -2.87
CA GLU A 647 8.50 -32.20 -1.73
C GLU A 647 9.51 -32.96 -0.87
N ALA A 648 9.19 -34.20 -0.52
CA ALA A 648 10.07 -35.06 0.26
C ALA A 648 11.41 -35.32 -0.47
N LEU A 649 11.36 -35.52 -1.78
CA LEU A 649 12.56 -35.70 -2.60
C LEU A 649 13.48 -34.46 -2.58
N VAL A 650 12.93 -33.27 -2.60
CA VAL A 650 13.69 -32.02 -2.50
C VAL A 650 14.36 -31.90 -1.14
N VAL A 651 13.62 -32.15 -0.04
CA VAL A 651 14.16 -32.09 1.33
C VAL A 651 15.32 -33.10 1.51
N LEU A 652 15.16 -34.33 1.03
CA LEU A 652 16.21 -35.35 1.10
C LEU A 652 17.46 -34.98 0.28
N ARG A 653 17.29 -34.41 -0.90
CA ARG A 653 18.41 -33.91 -1.72
C ARG A 653 19.18 -32.78 -1.04
N GLU A 654 18.47 -31.84 -0.39
CA GLU A 654 19.10 -30.77 0.39
C GLU A 654 19.86 -31.32 1.60
N ALA A 655 19.30 -32.29 2.32
CA ALA A 655 19.95 -32.92 3.47
C ALA A 655 21.24 -33.64 3.05
N VAL A 656 21.23 -34.35 1.93
CA VAL A 656 22.42 -35.00 1.37
C VAL A 656 23.47 -33.96 0.95
N ARG A 657 23.06 -32.84 0.36
CA ARG A 657 23.96 -31.74 -0.05
C ARG A 657 24.63 -31.10 1.15
N LYS A 658 23.86 -30.83 2.23
CA LYS A 658 24.40 -30.29 3.50
C LYS A 658 25.42 -31.23 4.15
N LYS A 659 25.17 -32.56 4.14
CA LYS A 659 26.11 -33.57 4.69
C LYS A 659 27.39 -33.72 3.85
N LYS A 660 27.39 -33.36 2.57
CA LYS A 660 28.58 -33.39 1.72
C LYS A 660 29.44 -32.12 1.84
N MET A 661 28.89 -31.03 2.39
CA MET A 661 29.59 -29.76 2.59
C MET A 661 30.16 -29.60 4.01
N GLN A 662 29.80 -30.51 4.95
CA GLN A 662 30.43 -30.70 6.26
C GLN A 662 31.53 -31.77 6.17
#